data_481dd38617794690ded0f8c631b8cc77
#
_entry.id   481dd38617794690ded0f8c631b8cc77
#
_cell.length_a   1.000
_cell.length_b   1.000
_cell.length_c   1.000
_cell.angle_alpha   90.00
_cell.angle_beta   90.00
_cell.angle_gamma   90.00
#
_symmetry.space_group_name_H-M   'P 1'
#
loop_
_entity.id
_entity.type
_entity.pdbx_description
1 polymer ?
#
loop_
_entity_poly.entity_id
_entity_poly.type
_entity_poly.pdbx_seq_one_letter_code
_entity_poly.pdbx_strand_id
1 'polypeptide(L)'
;MTIDKKFYNLGDIAVCFITVDGVTETVFVPADMTDRLNDEKLAGISPLGWMISPETQVHIALSGDGISNDFSPGNTLRNSDTAFSLKFKGAKYEEQSGKQILIAAFENDKGLVARQVYSCTGAGYLETYTELENRGDNVIVEALPSFNMARISPFERFDDPNDIVIHRLLSNWSGEGKLYSVSAADIAFEASWSGLGVRTMRISQTGTMPARGYLPFISVEDKKNGVCWAAETEAPASWTIEAVFRNNAISVGGGRGDFLSAHWRKTLKTGETEKTNKAYLTVTKGSLENAAARLARHFDDTDEIKDVERDLPVLYNEYCYTWGKPEAKTLETMLPEIAALGCKYFVIDDGWFYNVYNDKRYVIGDWNVNKEYYPEELKAFADKVRSYGMIPGVWYEFEGVSEHSDVYRDHPDWLLTRDGKIINNGGRAFLDFRKEEVLNYLREKVIKNLVNCGIGYMKVDYNSNAGFGADGAESYGEAIRQHIDAVLAFFEEIKRSVPSLVLEICSSGGMRHEPRFLSLGDMCSFSDAHENAGGVPVAMNLHRFIPPRKLQIWATIRDDYNADDVKFTVAKAMLGRICFSGNLGNKPQKIIDILKESVSFYEKLKPTIANGETITIENGGISTYLFTKGSPYLVRRSADGKKKIVYAFAIDSENHDFSIDCGDYSVLDTFNAPENTHIADGKLLFTSGKEKNFGCVILLQKNN
;
A
#
# COMPACT_ATOMS: atom_id res chain seq x y z
N MET A 1 40.31 17.65 6.83
CA MET A 1 38.88 17.29 6.54
C MET A 1 38.09 17.54 7.80
N THR A 2 37.07 18.37 7.75
CA THR A 2 36.20 18.67 8.90
C THR A 2 34.87 17.99 8.64
N ILE A 3 34.45 17.08 9.53
CA ILE A 3 33.12 16.49 9.52
C ILE A 3 32.31 17.25 10.57
N ASP A 4 31.27 17.97 10.14
CA ASP A 4 30.29 18.57 11.04
C ASP A 4 29.08 17.62 11.18
N LYS A 5 28.67 17.35 12.40
CA LYS A 5 27.56 16.43 12.72
C LYS A 5 26.56 17.15 13.59
N LYS A 6 25.27 17.15 13.14
CA LYS A 6 24.16 17.69 13.92
C LYS A 6 23.08 16.63 14.09
N PHE A 7 22.70 16.35 15.33
CA PHE A 7 21.77 15.28 15.69
C PHE A 7 20.46 15.88 16.22
N TYR A 8 19.36 15.31 15.77
CA TYR A 8 18.02 15.62 16.26
C TYR A 8 17.27 14.30 16.48
N ASN A 9 16.77 14.09 17.69
CA ASN A 9 15.95 12.91 17.98
C ASN A 9 14.47 13.24 17.78
N LEU A 10 13.84 12.46 16.91
CA LEU A 10 12.41 12.47 16.65
C LEU A 10 11.85 11.10 17.10
N GLY A 11 11.28 11.06 18.29
CA GLY A 11 10.98 9.81 18.95
C GLY A 11 12.25 9.00 19.20
N ASP A 12 12.28 7.75 18.75
CA ASP A 12 13.43 6.84 18.85
C ASP A 12 14.31 6.80 17.58
N ILE A 13 14.12 7.74 16.65
CA ILE A 13 14.90 7.89 15.44
C ILE A 13 15.80 9.13 15.54
N ALA A 14 17.10 8.96 15.36
CA ALA A 14 18.02 10.06 15.20
C ALA A 14 18.14 10.46 13.73
N VAL A 15 17.87 11.74 13.44
CA VAL A 15 18.11 12.41 12.16
C VAL A 15 19.43 13.13 12.25
N CYS A 16 20.42 12.68 11.49
CA CYS A 16 21.80 13.13 11.58
C CYS A 16 22.19 13.87 10.31
N PHE A 17 22.39 15.20 10.37
CA PHE A 17 22.95 15.97 9.27
C PHE A 17 24.48 15.90 9.35
N ILE A 18 25.07 15.31 8.32
CA ILE A 18 26.51 15.09 8.19
C ILE A 18 27.04 15.98 7.07
N THR A 19 27.85 16.96 7.41
CA THR A 19 28.44 17.89 6.43
C THR A 19 29.93 17.59 6.26
N VAL A 20 30.33 17.31 5.02
CA VAL A 20 31.74 17.10 4.62
C VAL A 20 32.02 18.03 3.45
N ASP A 21 33.03 18.91 3.59
CA ASP A 21 33.44 19.85 2.55
C ASP A 21 32.28 20.69 1.95
N GLY A 22 31.31 21.06 2.81
CA GLY A 22 30.15 21.88 2.43
C GLY A 22 29.02 21.17 1.70
N VAL A 23 29.08 19.82 1.57
CA VAL A 23 27.97 18.98 1.11
C VAL A 23 27.35 18.30 2.33
N THR A 24 26.04 18.37 2.45
CA THR A 24 25.30 17.81 3.60
C THR A 24 24.36 16.70 3.13
N GLU A 25 24.46 15.56 3.78
CA GLU A 25 23.55 14.44 3.65
C GLU A 25 22.82 14.17 4.97
N THR A 26 21.74 13.41 4.93
CA THR A 26 20.98 13.03 6.13
C THR A 26 21.02 11.51 6.32
N VAL A 27 21.57 11.13 7.48
CA VAL A 27 21.70 9.74 7.92
C VAL A 27 20.67 9.48 9.02
N PHE A 28 20.00 8.32 8.97
CA PHE A 28 19.02 7.90 9.96
C PHE A 28 19.51 6.67 10.69
N VAL A 29 19.49 6.70 12.02
CA VAL A 29 19.83 5.56 12.87
C VAL A 29 18.90 5.48 14.07
N PRO A 30 18.76 4.33 14.74
CA PRO A 30 18.12 4.29 16.05
C PRO A 30 18.82 5.26 17.00
N ALA A 31 18.05 6.05 17.77
CA ALA A 31 18.60 7.14 18.58
C ALA A 31 19.67 6.68 19.59
N ASP A 32 19.59 5.45 20.05
CA ASP A 32 20.54 4.82 20.98
C ASP A 32 21.78 4.19 20.27
N MET A 33 21.92 4.39 18.95
CA MET A 33 23.07 3.91 18.17
C MET A 33 23.92 5.04 17.56
N THR A 34 23.67 6.29 17.91
CA THR A 34 24.41 7.45 17.39
C THR A 34 25.93 7.39 17.69
N ASP A 35 26.31 6.78 18.82
CA ASP A 35 27.72 6.60 19.22
C ASP A 35 28.45 5.53 18.39
N ARG A 36 27.72 4.73 17.61
CA ARG A 36 28.27 3.68 16.74
C ARG A 36 28.61 4.17 15.33
N LEU A 37 28.31 5.41 15.00
CA LEU A 37 28.60 5.98 13.68
C LEU A 37 30.10 5.93 13.36
N ASN A 38 30.44 5.38 12.20
CA ASN A 38 31.82 5.25 11.75
C ASN A 38 32.29 6.49 10.99
N ASP A 39 33.22 7.24 11.54
CA ASP A 39 33.71 8.49 10.98
C ASP A 39 34.37 8.36 9.61
N GLU A 40 35.10 7.25 9.36
CA GLU A 40 35.70 7.02 8.05
C GLU A 40 34.64 6.73 6.97
N LYS A 41 33.56 6.03 7.34
CA LYS A 41 32.39 5.84 6.47
C LYS A 41 31.71 7.16 6.18
N LEU A 42 31.44 7.96 7.20
CA LEU A 42 30.82 9.30 7.07
C LEU A 42 31.69 10.26 6.28
N ALA A 43 33.00 10.16 6.43
CA ALA A 43 33.96 10.95 5.66
C ALA A 43 34.02 10.58 4.18
N GLY A 44 33.44 9.44 3.79
CA GLY A 44 33.50 8.96 2.42
C GLY A 44 34.89 8.52 1.98
N ILE A 45 35.67 7.90 2.87
CA ILE A 45 37.01 7.40 2.53
C ILE A 45 36.89 6.06 1.80
N SER A 46 37.41 5.97 0.57
CA SER A 46 37.45 4.75 -0.22
C SER A 46 38.43 3.71 0.33
N PRO A 47 38.36 2.44 -0.10
CA PRO A 47 39.34 1.41 0.24
C PRO A 47 40.81 1.80 -0.09
N LEU A 48 41.00 2.66 -1.09
CA LEU A 48 42.29 3.16 -1.50
C LEU A 48 42.70 4.48 -0.78
N GLY A 49 41.93 4.94 0.18
CA GLY A 49 42.18 6.16 0.91
C GLY A 49 41.80 7.45 0.16
N TRP A 50 41.10 7.35 -0.96
CA TRP A 50 40.60 8.52 -1.68
C TRP A 50 39.34 9.07 -1.01
N MET A 51 39.19 10.39 -1.00
CA MET A 51 37.99 11.03 -0.54
C MET A 51 36.90 10.99 -1.61
N ILE A 52 35.71 10.64 -1.17
CA ILE A 52 34.52 10.57 -2.02
C ILE A 52 33.51 11.57 -1.46
N SER A 53 33.06 12.49 -2.31
CA SER A 53 32.06 13.48 -1.93
C SER A 53 30.78 12.79 -1.40
N PRO A 54 30.20 13.26 -0.29
CA PRO A 54 28.89 12.82 0.18
C PRO A 54 27.82 13.03 -0.87
N GLU A 55 26.68 12.35 -0.74
CA GLU A 55 25.48 12.69 -1.49
C GLU A 55 24.87 14.00 -0.98
N THR A 56 24.06 14.62 -1.82
CA THR A 56 23.24 15.74 -1.34
C THR A 56 21.99 15.22 -0.66
N GLN A 57 21.35 16.02 0.20
CA GLN A 57 20.07 15.65 0.81
C GLN A 57 18.91 15.75 -0.16
N VAL A 58 18.84 16.83 -0.93
CA VAL A 58 17.73 17.08 -1.84
C VAL A 58 18.16 16.81 -3.27
N HIS A 59 17.66 15.70 -3.82
CA HIS A 59 17.97 15.25 -5.18
C HIS A 59 17.05 15.88 -6.22
N ILE A 60 17.03 17.20 -6.27
CA ILE A 60 16.35 17.94 -7.34
C ILE A 60 17.15 17.84 -8.65
N ALA A 61 16.45 17.74 -9.78
CA ALA A 61 17.03 17.95 -11.10
C ALA A 61 16.22 18.99 -11.88
N LEU A 62 16.91 19.90 -12.52
CA LEU A 62 16.33 20.89 -13.43
C LEU A 62 16.66 20.54 -14.88
N SER A 63 15.83 21.01 -15.81
CA SER A 63 16.10 20.88 -17.24
C SER A 63 17.39 21.58 -17.60
N GLY A 64 18.29 20.83 -18.25
CA GLY A 64 19.62 21.32 -18.61
C GLY A 64 20.71 21.11 -17.56
N ASP A 65 20.39 20.57 -16.39
CA ASP A 65 21.41 20.17 -15.42
C ASP A 65 22.34 19.09 -15.96
N GLY A 66 23.62 19.20 -15.60
CA GLY A 66 24.54 18.05 -15.64
C GLY A 66 24.06 17.02 -14.61
N ILE A 67 23.98 15.78 -15.05
CA ILE A 67 23.52 14.67 -14.19
C ILE A 67 24.74 13.93 -13.67
N SER A 68 24.90 13.97 -12.35
CA SER A 68 25.92 13.32 -11.56
C SER A 68 27.36 13.71 -11.89
N ASN A 69 28.03 14.27 -10.91
CA ASN A 69 29.48 14.50 -10.91
C ASN A 69 30.30 13.24 -10.62
N ASP A 70 29.68 12.04 -10.74
CA ASP A 70 30.29 10.80 -10.37
C ASP A 70 30.79 10.01 -11.59
N PHE A 71 31.70 9.06 -11.34
CA PHE A 71 32.14 8.15 -12.37
C PHE A 71 31.07 7.10 -12.65
N SER A 72 30.64 6.97 -13.92
CA SER A 72 29.62 6.03 -14.37
C SER A 72 28.28 6.18 -13.60
N PRO A 73 27.57 7.30 -13.74
CA PRO A 73 26.40 7.63 -12.90
C PRO A 73 25.19 6.69 -13.07
N GLY A 74 25.12 5.94 -14.17
CA GLY A 74 23.98 5.05 -14.45
C GLY A 74 22.73 5.82 -14.89
N ASN A 75 21.57 5.19 -14.77
CA ASN A 75 20.28 5.74 -15.16
C ASN A 75 19.57 6.38 -13.96
N THR A 76 19.94 7.59 -13.60
CA THR A 76 19.38 8.35 -12.46
C THR A 76 19.42 9.86 -12.74
N LEU A 77 18.49 10.61 -12.14
CA LEU A 77 18.51 12.07 -12.09
C LEU A 77 19.07 12.62 -10.75
N ARG A 78 19.59 11.74 -9.92
CA ARG A 78 20.17 12.11 -8.61
C ARG A 78 21.52 12.81 -8.81
N ASN A 79 21.92 13.56 -7.80
CA ASN A 79 23.21 14.25 -7.77
C ASN A 79 23.46 15.18 -8.97
N SER A 80 22.42 15.94 -9.37
CA SER A 80 22.52 16.96 -10.40
C SER A 80 23.38 18.15 -9.95
N ASP A 81 23.80 18.99 -10.88
CA ASP A 81 24.53 20.23 -10.57
C ASP A 81 23.72 21.13 -9.63
N THR A 82 22.40 21.23 -9.86
CA THR A 82 21.51 22.00 -8.97
C THR A 82 21.44 21.38 -7.58
N ALA A 83 21.33 20.05 -7.47
CA ALA A 83 21.31 19.38 -6.17
C ALA A 83 22.60 19.67 -5.36
N PHE A 84 23.78 19.60 -5.97
CA PHE A 84 25.05 19.95 -5.32
C PHE A 84 25.20 21.45 -5.01
N SER A 85 24.51 22.31 -5.75
CA SER A 85 24.52 23.76 -5.47
C SER A 85 23.78 24.15 -4.19
N LEU A 86 22.80 23.34 -3.77
CA LEU A 86 22.02 23.57 -2.56
C LEU A 86 22.86 23.33 -1.30
N LYS A 87 23.09 24.37 -0.52
CA LYS A 87 23.88 24.32 0.70
C LYS A 87 23.00 24.35 1.93
N PHE A 88 23.30 23.48 2.88
CA PHE A 88 22.59 23.41 4.16
C PHE A 88 22.73 24.72 4.94
N LYS A 89 21.61 25.33 5.30
CA LYS A 89 21.55 26.58 6.09
C LYS A 89 21.25 26.37 7.55
N GLY A 90 20.81 25.14 7.91
CA GLY A 90 20.46 24.76 9.27
C GLY A 90 19.16 23.99 9.33
N ALA A 91 18.84 23.54 10.53
CA ALA A 91 17.58 22.87 10.81
C ALA A 91 16.91 23.57 11.99
N LYS A 92 15.57 23.73 11.91
CA LYS A 92 14.71 24.24 12.97
C LYS A 92 13.92 23.08 13.54
N TYR A 93 14.03 22.87 14.85
CA TYR A 93 13.21 21.94 15.60
C TYR A 93 12.09 22.67 16.32
N GLU A 94 10.88 22.15 16.29
CA GLU A 94 9.73 22.67 17.00
C GLU A 94 8.77 21.56 17.41
N GLU A 95 7.97 21.80 18.45
CA GLU A 95 6.88 20.93 18.87
C GLU A 95 5.55 21.67 18.69
N GLN A 96 4.63 21.03 17.93
CA GLN A 96 3.32 21.58 17.67
C GLN A 96 2.25 20.50 17.77
N SER A 97 1.23 20.72 18.61
CA SER A 97 0.07 19.82 18.77
C SER A 97 0.46 18.34 19.01
N GLY A 98 1.50 18.11 19.82
CA GLY A 98 2.00 16.76 20.14
C GLY A 98 2.87 16.13 19.05
N LYS A 99 3.17 16.84 17.95
CA LYS A 99 4.12 16.43 16.94
C LYS A 99 5.46 17.13 17.11
N GLN A 100 6.53 16.35 16.99
CA GLN A 100 7.90 16.87 16.82
C GLN A 100 8.11 17.16 15.35
N ILE A 101 8.53 18.37 14.99
CA ILE A 101 8.76 18.80 13.61
C ILE A 101 10.19 19.29 13.46
N LEU A 102 10.88 18.80 12.44
CA LEU A 102 12.23 19.20 12.08
C LEU A 102 12.23 19.68 10.62
N ILE A 103 12.61 20.95 10.40
CA ILE A 103 12.68 21.55 9.07
C ILE A 103 14.13 21.87 8.75
N ALA A 104 14.70 21.15 7.78
CA ALA A 104 16.04 21.38 7.28
C ALA A 104 15.98 22.26 6.02
N ALA A 105 16.70 23.37 5.99
CA ALA A 105 16.72 24.32 4.89
C ALA A 105 18.01 24.22 4.08
N PHE A 106 17.86 24.24 2.75
CA PHE A 106 18.96 24.24 1.77
C PHE A 106 18.72 25.35 0.75
N GLU A 107 19.75 26.12 0.44
CA GLU A 107 19.62 27.27 -0.47
C GLU A 107 20.82 27.30 -1.43
N ASN A 108 20.60 27.81 -2.63
CA ASN A 108 21.66 28.14 -3.58
C ASN A 108 21.67 29.62 -3.99
N ASP A 109 22.74 30.01 -4.65
CA ASP A 109 22.93 31.44 -5.09
C ASP A 109 21.99 31.83 -6.25
N LYS A 110 21.27 30.88 -6.85
CA LYS A 110 20.31 31.15 -7.92
C LYS A 110 18.88 31.36 -7.39
N GLY A 111 18.69 31.40 -6.08
CA GLY A 111 17.41 31.70 -5.44
C GLY A 111 16.50 30.49 -5.25
N LEU A 112 17.00 29.26 -5.39
CA LEU A 112 16.24 28.09 -4.99
C LEU A 112 16.40 27.83 -3.51
N VAL A 113 15.25 27.57 -2.83
CA VAL A 113 15.17 27.20 -1.42
C VAL A 113 14.43 25.88 -1.30
N ALA A 114 15.13 24.85 -0.86
CA ALA A 114 14.51 23.55 -0.57
C ALA A 114 14.38 23.38 0.95
N ARG A 115 13.22 22.90 1.40
CA ARG A 115 12.98 22.53 2.80
C ARG A 115 12.61 21.06 2.84
N GLN A 116 13.41 20.28 3.56
CA GLN A 116 13.05 18.90 3.92
C GLN A 116 12.39 18.93 5.28
N VAL A 117 11.13 18.52 5.34
CA VAL A 117 10.33 18.50 6.57
C VAL A 117 10.22 17.08 7.06
N TYR A 118 10.48 16.87 8.36
CA TYR A 118 10.25 15.60 9.05
C TYR A 118 9.32 15.87 10.21
N SER A 119 8.33 15.00 10.43
CA SER A 119 7.47 15.05 11.60
C SER A 119 7.27 13.69 12.23
N CYS A 120 7.13 13.65 13.55
CA CYS A 120 7.00 12.43 14.34
C CYS A 120 5.93 12.63 15.42
N THR A 121 5.02 11.65 15.54
CA THR A 121 4.03 11.57 16.64
C THR A 121 4.49 10.71 17.80
N GLY A 122 5.69 10.09 17.70
CA GLY A 122 6.20 9.10 18.66
C GLY A 122 5.86 7.66 18.29
N ALA A 123 5.15 7.43 17.18
CA ALA A 123 4.70 6.09 16.74
C ALA A 123 5.82 5.22 16.13
N GLY A 124 7.08 5.72 16.08
CA GLY A 124 8.23 4.98 15.57
C GLY A 124 8.45 5.09 14.07
N TYR A 125 7.83 6.06 13.42
CA TYR A 125 8.06 6.44 12.04
C TYR A 125 8.16 7.97 11.90
N LEU A 126 8.68 8.44 10.78
CA LEU A 126 8.72 9.84 10.39
C LEU A 126 7.84 10.04 9.15
N GLU A 127 6.94 11.02 9.19
CA GLU A 127 6.33 11.58 7.99
C GLU A 127 7.30 12.62 7.41
N THR A 128 7.51 12.63 6.10
CA THR A 128 8.44 13.55 5.44
C THR A 128 7.93 14.01 4.07
N TYR A 129 8.34 15.21 3.65
CA TYR A 129 8.12 15.74 2.31
C TYR A 129 9.14 16.83 2.01
N THR A 130 9.28 17.17 0.74
CA THR A 130 10.13 18.28 0.26
C THR A 130 9.27 19.44 -0.21
N GLU A 131 9.63 20.66 0.18
CA GLU A 131 9.14 21.91 -0.40
C GLU A 131 10.26 22.59 -1.17
N LEU A 132 9.99 23.01 -2.40
CA LEU A 132 10.91 23.77 -3.25
C LEU A 132 10.29 25.12 -3.58
N GLU A 133 10.88 26.20 -3.07
CA GLU A 133 10.52 27.58 -3.36
C GLU A 133 11.52 28.18 -4.38
N ASN A 134 11.02 28.82 -5.42
CA ASN A 134 11.84 29.51 -6.39
C ASN A 134 11.75 31.02 -6.17
N ARG A 135 12.86 31.67 -5.74
CA ARG A 135 13.01 33.11 -5.58
C ARG A 135 13.82 33.76 -6.72
N GLY A 136 14.35 32.92 -7.61
CA GLY A 136 15.13 33.31 -8.77
C GLY A 136 14.32 33.33 -10.06
N ASP A 137 15.00 33.19 -11.20
CA ASP A 137 14.36 33.04 -12.50
C ASP A 137 13.53 31.77 -12.63
N ASN A 138 12.60 31.74 -13.56
CA ASN A 138 11.78 30.52 -13.83
C ASN A 138 12.67 29.32 -14.14
N VAL A 139 12.36 28.19 -13.53
CA VAL A 139 13.07 26.92 -13.72
C VAL A 139 12.10 25.81 -14.13
N ILE A 140 12.58 24.82 -14.87
CA ILE A 140 11.82 23.62 -15.18
C ILE A 140 12.37 22.50 -14.32
N VAL A 141 11.53 21.99 -13.41
CA VAL A 141 11.86 20.89 -12.50
C VAL A 141 11.54 19.57 -13.18
N GLU A 142 12.49 18.63 -13.22
CA GLU A 142 12.39 17.31 -13.85
C GLU A 142 12.44 16.16 -12.82
N ALA A 143 12.94 16.43 -11.61
CA ALA A 143 12.87 15.51 -10.47
C ALA A 143 12.75 16.29 -9.17
N LEU A 144 11.89 15.87 -8.28
CA LEU A 144 11.75 16.37 -6.92
C LEU A 144 11.24 15.22 -6.01
N PRO A 145 12.14 14.47 -5.37
CA PRO A 145 11.77 13.37 -4.49
C PRO A 145 11.22 13.86 -3.14
N SER A 146 10.39 13.06 -2.51
CA SER A 146 9.81 13.34 -1.19
C SER A 146 10.80 13.07 -0.06
N PHE A 147 11.74 12.16 -0.26
CA PHE A 147 12.68 11.74 0.76
C PHE A 147 14.02 11.25 0.18
N ASN A 148 15.05 11.29 1.04
CA ASN A 148 16.31 10.59 0.85
C ASN A 148 16.84 10.09 2.20
N MET A 149 17.24 8.82 2.28
CA MET A 149 18.01 8.24 3.38
C MET A 149 19.40 7.92 2.86
N ALA A 150 20.38 8.75 3.21
CA ALA A 150 21.74 8.56 2.80
C ALA A 150 22.50 7.59 3.71
N ARG A 151 23.55 6.99 3.20
CA ARG A 151 24.51 6.12 3.95
C ARG A 151 23.81 5.12 4.85
N ILE A 152 22.98 4.29 4.29
CA ILE A 152 22.42 3.15 5.02
C ILE A 152 23.55 2.26 5.52
N SER A 153 23.39 1.74 6.75
CA SER A 153 24.47 1.04 7.50
C SER A 153 25.71 1.90 7.70
N PRO A 154 25.64 2.96 8.51
CA PRO A 154 26.76 3.86 8.75
C PRO A 154 27.72 3.39 9.86
N PHE A 155 27.68 2.12 10.25
CA PHE A 155 28.35 1.60 11.44
C PHE A 155 29.75 1.04 11.17
N GLU A 156 29.95 0.46 10.00
CA GLU A 156 31.22 -0.13 9.58
C GLU A 156 31.93 0.76 8.56
N ARG A 157 33.25 0.70 8.49
CA ARG A 157 34.01 1.37 7.42
C ARG A 157 33.56 0.90 6.04
N PHE A 158 33.43 -0.42 5.88
CA PHE A 158 32.95 -1.09 4.69
C PHE A 158 31.96 -2.17 5.10
N ASP A 159 30.83 -2.21 4.44
CA ASP A 159 29.86 -3.28 4.62
C ASP A 159 30.26 -4.50 3.80
N ASP A 160 30.02 -5.71 4.32
CA ASP A 160 29.96 -6.89 3.47
C ASP A 160 28.64 -6.84 2.69
N PRO A 161 28.66 -6.80 1.34
CA PRO A 161 27.42 -6.72 0.55
C PRO A 161 26.51 -7.95 0.72
N ASN A 162 27.00 -9.07 1.26
CA ASN A 162 26.17 -10.22 1.62
C ASN A 162 25.34 -10.00 2.89
N ASP A 163 25.78 -9.12 3.79
CA ASP A 163 25.07 -8.79 5.02
C ASP A 163 23.97 -7.73 4.81
N ILE A 164 24.00 -7.01 3.70
CA ILE A 164 23.01 -5.98 3.37
C ILE A 164 21.95 -6.58 2.43
N VAL A 165 20.69 -6.60 2.87
CA VAL A 165 19.57 -7.15 2.10
C VAL A 165 18.57 -6.08 1.77
N ILE A 166 18.19 -6.01 0.49
CA ILE A 166 17.18 -5.08 -0.02
C ILE A 166 15.88 -5.83 -0.28
N HIS A 167 14.80 -5.36 0.34
CA HIS A 167 13.47 -5.94 0.26
C HIS A 167 12.53 -5.05 -0.54
N ARG A 168 11.72 -5.66 -1.40
CA ARG A 168 10.67 -5.03 -2.21
C ARG A 168 9.41 -5.88 -2.17
N LEU A 169 8.27 -5.25 -2.34
CA LEU A 169 6.99 -5.92 -2.47
C LEU A 169 6.54 -5.86 -3.93
N LEU A 170 6.61 -6.98 -4.63
CA LEU A 170 6.12 -7.12 -6.00
C LEU A 170 4.58 -7.16 -5.96
N SER A 171 3.95 -6.61 -7.01
CA SER A 171 2.50 -6.59 -7.09
C SER A 171 2.05 -6.87 -8.52
N ASN A 172 1.27 -7.94 -8.67
CA ASN A 172 0.61 -8.30 -9.91
C ASN A 172 -0.85 -8.61 -9.61
N TRP A 173 -1.70 -8.58 -10.60
CA TRP A 173 -3.09 -8.98 -10.45
C TRP A 173 -3.20 -10.39 -9.85
N SER A 174 -3.93 -10.52 -8.76
CA SER A 174 -4.07 -11.74 -7.93
C SER A 174 -2.75 -12.29 -7.36
N GLY A 175 -1.75 -11.42 -7.18
CA GLY A 175 -0.43 -11.76 -6.65
C GLY A 175 0.24 -10.56 -5.96
N GLU A 176 -0.56 -9.74 -5.28
CA GLU A 176 -0.15 -8.50 -4.63
C GLU A 176 0.75 -8.77 -3.42
N GLY A 177 1.70 -7.89 -3.18
CA GLY A 177 2.54 -7.86 -1.99
C GLY A 177 3.62 -8.93 -1.91
N LYS A 178 3.95 -9.65 -3.00
CA LYS A 178 4.97 -10.71 -2.96
C LYS A 178 6.33 -10.17 -2.54
N LEU A 179 6.83 -10.65 -1.40
CA LEU A 179 8.17 -10.27 -0.93
C LEU A 179 9.25 -10.77 -1.90
N TYR A 180 10.13 -9.87 -2.29
CA TYR A 180 11.34 -10.17 -3.04
C TYR A 180 12.54 -9.53 -2.35
N SER A 181 13.48 -10.37 -1.92
CA SER A 181 14.66 -9.99 -1.17
C SER A 181 15.92 -10.37 -1.95
N VAL A 182 16.87 -9.45 -2.04
CA VAL A 182 18.17 -9.68 -2.69
C VAL A 182 19.29 -9.13 -1.82
N SER A 183 20.43 -9.80 -1.77
CA SER A 183 21.61 -9.20 -1.16
C SER A 183 22.16 -8.07 -2.02
N ALA A 184 22.88 -7.14 -1.43
CA ALA A 184 23.58 -6.11 -2.18
C ALA A 184 24.60 -6.75 -3.15
N ALA A 185 25.19 -7.88 -2.78
CA ALA A 185 26.10 -8.65 -3.64
C ALA A 185 25.40 -9.17 -4.92
N ASP A 186 24.19 -9.72 -4.81
CA ASP A 186 23.43 -10.27 -5.95
C ASP A 186 23.11 -9.23 -7.03
N ILE A 187 23.08 -7.96 -6.68
CA ILE A 187 22.82 -6.84 -7.59
C ILE A 187 24.06 -5.97 -7.85
N ALA A 188 25.24 -6.47 -7.48
CA ALA A 188 26.52 -5.79 -7.62
C ALA A 188 26.56 -4.40 -6.94
N PHE A 189 25.87 -4.23 -5.81
CA PHE A 189 25.99 -3.05 -4.95
C PHE A 189 27.22 -3.22 -4.05
N GLU A 190 28.37 -3.13 -4.71
CA GLU A 190 29.68 -3.29 -4.09
C GLU A 190 30.70 -2.31 -4.70
N ALA A 191 31.73 -1.98 -3.95
CA ALA A 191 32.78 -1.08 -4.39
C ALA A 191 33.59 -1.69 -5.55
N SER A 192 33.92 -0.86 -6.56
CA SER A 192 34.90 -1.23 -7.56
C SER A 192 36.29 -1.34 -6.92
N TRP A 193 37.29 -1.84 -7.67
CA TRP A 193 38.68 -1.90 -7.23
C TRP A 193 39.23 -0.54 -6.76
N SER A 194 38.71 0.56 -7.33
CA SER A 194 39.10 1.93 -6.95
C SER A 194 38.25 2.52 -5.81
N GLY A 195 37.17 1.85 -5.40
CA GLY A 195 36.18 2.39 -4.47
C GLY A 195 35.23 3.42 -5.09
N LEU A 196 35.32 3.64 -6.39
CA LEU A 196 34.46 4.58 -7.13
C LEU A 196 33.39 3.83 -7.94
N GLY A 197 32.40 4.57 -8.41
CA GLY A 197 31.33 4.09 -9.28
C GLY A 197 29.94 4.17 -8.67
N VAL A 198 28.95 4.20 -9.54
CA VAL A 198 27.53 4.29 -9.17
C VAL A 198 26.79 3.09 -9.75
N ARG A 199 25.93 2.52 -8.93
CA ARG A 199 24.96 1.47 -9.33
C ARG A 199 23.59 1.91 -8.87
N THR A 200 22.60 1.76 -9.73
CA THR A 200 21.21 2.19 -9.43
C THR A 200 20.27 1.02 -9.61
N MET A 201 19.45 0.76 -8.61
CA MET A 201 18.26 -0.06 -8.72
C MET A 201 17.04 0.85 -8.60
N ARG A 202 16.30 0.98 -9.69
CA ARG A 202 15.08 1.78 -9.76
C ARG A 202 13.87 0.87 -9.73
N ILE A 203 12.92 1.16 -8.85
CA ILE A 203 11.56 0.65 -8.90
C ILE A 203 10.62 1.83 -9.16
N SER A 204 9.73 1.67 -10.12
CA SER A 204 8.80 2.74 -10.51
C SER A 204 7.54 2.16 -11.11
N GLN A 205 6.48 2.94 -11.03
CA GLN A 205 5.23 2.66 -11.71
C GLN A 205 4.77 3.92 -12.44
N THR A 206 4.19 3.72 -13.64
CA THR A 206 3.76 4.82 -14.48
C THR A 206 2.25 4.75 -14.71
N GLY A 207 1.58 5.89 -14.57
CA GLY A 207 0.14 6.05 -14.84
C GLY A 207 -0.72 6.08 -13.60
N THR A 208 -1.93 5.54 -13.71
CA THR A 208 -3.03 5.70 -12.75
C THR A 208 -3.33 4.44 -11.92
N MET A 209 -2.52 3.38 -12.11
CA MET A 209 -2.51 2.17 -11.30
C MET A 209 -1.14 2.04 -10.59
N PRO A 210 -0.94 2.74 -9.49
CA PRO A 210 0.39 2.91 -8.87
C PRO A 210 0.98 1.64 -8.28
N ALA A 211 0.17 0.65 -7.94
CA ALA A 211 0.64 -0.60 -7.34
C ALA A 211 0.74 -1.77 -8.34
N ARG A 212 0.70 -1.51 -9.64
CA ARG A 212 0.88 -2.54 -10.67
C ARG A 212 2.38 -2.77 -10.92
N GLY A 213 2.90 -3.92 -10.51
CA GLY A 213 4.31 -4.29 -10.60
C GLY A 213 5.03 -4.25 -9.25
N TYR A 214 4.87 -3.14 -8.51
CA TYR A 214 5.44 -2.95 -7.18
C TYR A 214 4.47 -2.17 -6.29
N LEU A 215 4.50 -2.45 -4.98
CA LEU A 215 4.02 -1.49 -4.00
C LEU A 215 5.08 -0.39 -3.79
N PRO A 216 4.70 0.86 -3.48
CA PRO A 216 5.64 1.95 -3.27
C PRO A 216 6.37 1.85 -1.91
N PHE A 217 7.08 0.73 -1.74
CA PHE A 217 7.76 0.29 -0.52
C PHE A 217 9.17 -0.21 -0.83
N ILE A 218 10.11 0.10 0.03
CA ILE A 218 11.45 -0.46 0.05
C ILE A 218 11.94 -0.60 1.48
N SER A 219 12.71 -1.65 1.75
CA SER A 219 13.44 -1.79 3.01
C SER A 219 14.84 -2.28 2.75
N VAL A 220 15.78 -1.87 3.62
CA VAL A 220 17.18 -2.33 3.63
C VAL A 220 17.53 -2.81 5.02
N GLU A 221 17.97 -4.04 5.12
CA GLU A 221 18.36 -4.69 6.37
C GLU A 221 19.88 -4.89 6.41
N ASP A 222 20.51 -4.41 7.46
CA ASP A 222 21.87 -4.75 7.84
C ASP A 222 21.82 -5.89 8.87
N LYS A 223 22.04 -7.11 8.39
CA LYS A 223 22.00 -8.33 9.23
C LYS A 223 23.10 -8.37 10.28
N LYS A 224 24.27 -7.83 9.96
CA LYS A 224 25.43 -7.80 10.87
C LYS A 224 25.15 -6.95 12.11
N ASN A 225 24.56 -5.76 11.91
CA ASN A 225 24.27 -4.84 12.99
C ASN A 225 22.85 -4.98 13.54
N GLY A 226 21.99 -5.80 12.90
CA GLY A 226 20.60 -6.03 13.30
C GLY A 226 19.76 -4.77 13.23
N VAL A 227 19.91 -3.98 12.16
CA VAL A 227 19.19 -2.71 11.94
C VAL A 227 18.48 -2.75 10.58
N CYS A 228 17.25 -2.27 10.55
CA CYS A 228 16.42 -2.23 9.35
C CYS A 228 15.89 -0.82 9.11
N TRP A 229 16.10 -0.31 7.89
CA TRP A 229 15.53 0.93 7.36
C TRP A 229 14.39 0.58 6.43
N ALA A 230 13.30 1.33 6.48
CA ALA A 230 12.21 1.16 5.52
C ALA A 230 11.58 2.51 5.14
N ALA A 231 11.03 2.56 3.93
CA ALA A 231 10.32 3.72 3.41
C ALA A 231 9.09 3.30 2.60
N GLU A 232 8.04 4.09 2.72
CA GLU A 232 6.85 4.10 1.88
C GLU A 232 6.61 5.51 1.34
N THR A 233 5.99 5.66 0.18
CA THR A 233 5.61 6.97 -0.33
C THR A 233 4.15 7.02 -0.78
N GLU A 234 3.47 8.11 -0.50
CA GLU A 234 2.21 8.44 -1.17
C GLU A 234 2.47 8.53 -2.67
N ALA A 235 1.79 7.70 -3.42
CA ALA A 235 2.05 7.46 -4.82
C ALA A 235 0.75 7.27 -5.61
N PRO A 236 -0.21 8.23 -5.56
CA PRO A 236 -1.53 8.03 -6.17
C PRO A 236 -1.50 8.00 -7.71
N ALA A 237 -0.37 8.39 -8.31
CA ALA A 237 -0.09 8.30 -9.74
C ALA A 237 1.30 7.69 -9.97
N SER A 238 1.99 8.11 -11.03
CA SER A 238 3.37 7.68 -11.32
C SER A 238 4.33 8.02 -10.18
N TRP A 239 5.21 7.08 -9.85
CA TRP A 239 6.18 7.21 -8.76
C TRP A 239 7.49 6.49 -9.05
N THR A 240 8.53 6.86 -8.30
CA THR A 240 9.86 6.24 -8.38
C THR A 240 10.48 6.15 -7.00
N ILE A 241 11.09 5.01 -6.69
CA ILE A 241 12.03 4.82 -5.58
C ILE A 241 13.32 4.26 -6.16
N GLU A 242 14.46 4.81 -5.73
CA GLU A 242 15.78 4.35 -6.11
C GLU A 242 16.57 3.93 -4.89
N ALA A 243 17.18 2.72 -4.95
CA ALA A 243 18.32 2.40 -4.13
C ALA A 243 19.57 2.62 -4.98
N VAL A 244 20.52 3.38 -4.46
CA VAL A 244 21.74 3.76 -5.16
C VAL A 244 22.94 3.35 -4.34
N PHE A 245 23.80 2.55 -4.93
CA PHE A 245 25.15 2.35 -4.39
C PHE A 245 26.07 3.38 -5.04
N ARG A 246 26.57 4.29 -4.23
CA ARG A 246 27.48 5.32 -4.68
C ARG A 246 28.71 5.32 -3.79
N ASN A 247 29.87 5.03 -4.41
CA ASN A 247 31.14 5.23 -3.76
C ASN A 247 31.22 4.64 -2.34
N ASN A 248 30.86 3.36 -2.20
CA ASN A 248 30.88 2.61 -0.96
C ASN A 248 29.77 2.90 0.06
N ALA A 249 28.68 3.50 -0.38
CA ALA A 249 27.50 3.71 0.46
C ALA A 249 26.23 3.40 -0.31
N ILE A 250 25.24 2.86 0.37
CA ILE A 250 23.86 2.70 -0.15
C ILE A 250 23.03 3.87 0.34
N SER A 251 22.24 4.45 -0.54
CA SER A 251 21.19 5.40 -0.20
C SER A 251 19.88 5.01 -0.86
N VAL A 252 18.76 5.40 -0.25
CA VAL A 252 17.40 5.16 -0.76
C VAL A 252 16.65 6.47 -0.77
N GLY A 253 16.03 6.80 -1.90
CA GLY A 253 15.22 8.00 -2.02
C GLY A 253 14.13 7.83 -3.08
N GLY A 254 13.10 8.66 -3.03
CA GLY A 254 12.00 8.57 -3.96
C GLY A 254 10.84 9.49 -3.66
N GLY A 255 9.73 9.26 -4.36
CA GLY A 255 8.50 10.04 -4.28
C GLY A 255 7.75 10.00 -5.60
N ARG A 256 7.17 11.14 -6.01
CA ARG A 256 6.50 11.22 -7.32
C ARG A 256 7.42 10.79 -8.46
N GLY A 257 6.82 10.33 -9.56
CA GLY A 257 7.56 10.00 -10.77
C GLY A 257 8.28 11.23 -11.35
N ASP A 258 9.48 11.01 -11.84
CA ASP A 258 10.34 12.00 -12.45
C ASP A 258 10.19 12.03 -13.98
N PHE A 259 11.01 12.83 -14.65
CA PHE A 259 10.99 12.91 -16.11
C PHE A 259 11.33 11.57 -16.80
N LEU A 260 12.25 10.77 -16.23
CA LEU A 260 12.66 9.49 -16.81
C LEU A 260 11.57 8.41 -16.72
N SER A 261 10.83 8.37 -15.60
CA SER A 261 9.86 7.30 -15.32
C SER A 261 8.41 7.70 -15.62
N ALA A 262 8.10 9.01 -15.58
CA ALA A 262 6.73 9.51 -15.66
C ALA A 262 6.53 10.63 -16.68
N HIS A 263 7.55 11.02 -17.43
CA HIS A 263 7.52 12.20 -18.30
C HIS A 263 7.05 13.46 -17.55
N TRP A 264 7.33 13.53 -16.24
CA TRP A 264 6.93 14.64 -15.40
C TRP A 264 7.97 15.75 -15.45
N ARG A 265 7.53 16.94 -15.78
CA ARG A 265 8.25 18.18 -15.56
C ARG A 265 7.26 19.29 -15.29
N LYS A 266 7.71 20.29 -14.52
CA LYS A 266 6.90 21.43 -14.15
C LYS A 266 7.74 22.70 -14.13
N THR A 267 7.22 23.76 -14.73
CA THR A 267 7.78 25.11 -14.61
C THR A 267 7.44 25.66 -13.24
N LEU A 268 8.46 26.04 -12.47
CA LEU A 268 8.32 26.74 -11.20
C LEU A 268 8.74 28.18 -11.41
N LYS A 269 7.75 29.10 -11.41
CA LYS A 269 7.97 30.52 -11.62
C LYS A 269 8.55 31.19 -10.39
N THR A 270 9.09 32.41 -10.56
CA THR A 270 9.54 33.25 -9.44
C THR A 270 8.41 33.42 -8.41
N GLY A 271 8.69 33.14 -7.15
CA GLY A 271 7.74 33.22 -6.03
C GLY A 271 6.84 32.01 -5.85
N GLU A 272 6.89 30.99 -6.73
CA GLU A 272 6.11 29.78 -6.59
C GLU A 272 6.82 28.75 -5.69
N THR A 273 6.02 27.92 -5.04
CA THR A 273 6.47 26.80 -4.23
C THR A 273 5.84 25.51 -4.75
N GLU A 274 6.64 24.48 -4.97
CA GLU A 274 6.19 23.11 -5.24
C GLU A 274 6.40 22.24 -4.01
N LYS A 275 5.39 21.46 -3.66
CA LYS A 275 5.43 20.51 -2.55
C LYS A 275 5.24 19.08 -3.06
N THR A 276 6.04 18.16 -2.56
CA THR A 276 5.89 16.73 -2.88
C THR A 276 4.77 16.09 -2.08
N ASN A 277 4.34 14.90 -2.52
CA ASN A 277 3.56 14.02 -1.69
C ASN A 277 4.38 13.61 -0.46
N LYS A 278 3.69 13.08 0.56
CA LYS A 278 4.35 12.58 1.76
C LYS A 278 5.06 11.25 1.50
N ALA A 279 6.05 10.97 2.32
CA ALA A 279 6.65 9.66 2.48
C ALA A 279 6.74 9.35 3.98
N TYR A 280 6.83 8.07 4.29
CA TYR A 280 6.93 7.56 5.66
C TYR A 280 8.22 6.78 5.78
N LEU A 281 9.04 7.11 6.76
CA LEU A 281 10.37 6.53 6.97
C LEU A 281 10.46 5.92 8.36
N THR A 282 11.19 4.81 8.47
CA THR A 282 11.56 4.29 9.77
C THR A 282 12.96 3.69 9.75
N VAL A 283 13.60 3.66 10.90
CA VAL A 283 14.77 2.84 11.20
C VAL A 283 14.59 2.21 12.56
N THR A 284 14.88 0.93 12.67
CA THR A 284 14.69 0.19 13.91
C THR A 284 15.71 -0.94 14.05
N LYS A 285 16.00 -1.32 15.30
CA LYS A 285 16.66 -2.61 15.58
C LYS A 285 15.67 -3.73 15.26
N GLY A 286 16.14 -4.78 14.62
CA GLY A 286 15.34 -5.94 14.25
C GLY A 286 15.27 -6.16 12.75
N SER A 287 14.21 -6.85 12.33
CA SER A 287 14.02 -7.33 10.96
C SER A 287 13.08 -6.44 10.13
N LEU A 288 12.88 -6.87 8.87
CA LEU A 288 11.87 -6.31 7.97
C LEU A 288 10.48 -6.20 8.63
N GLU A 289 10.03 -7.24 9.35
CA GLU A 289 8.70 -7.25 9.98
C GLU A 289 8.58 -6.15 11.03
N ASN A 290 9.65 -5.89 11.80
CA ASN A 290 9.67 -4.79 12.77
C ASN A 290 9.55 -3.42 12.09
N ALA A 291 10.31 -3.20 11.02
CA ALA A 291 10.26 -1.95 10.26
C ALA A 291 8.90 -1.76 9.58
N ALA A 292 8.37 -2.80 8.94
CA ALA A 292 7.05 -2.79 8.29
C ALA A 292 5.90 -2.50 9.28
N ALA A 293 5.93 -3.15 10.45
CA ALA A 293 4.94 -2.90 11.49
C ALA A 293 4.97 -1.45 12.02
N ARG A 294 6.16 -0.84 12.07
CA ARG A 294 6.31 0.58 12.46
C ARG A 294 5.75 1.53 11.39
N LEU A 295 6.03 1.27 10.11
CA LEU A 295 5.47 2.07 9.01
C LEU A 295 3.94 1.99 8.99
N ALA A 296 3.36 0.79 9.09
CA ALA A 296 1.91 0.62 9.07
C ALA A 296 1.15 1.45 10.11
N ARG A 297 1.84 1.95 11.16
CA ARG A 297 1.23 2.85 12.17
C ARG A 297 0.85 4.23 11.62
N HIS A 298 1.37 4.65 10.47
CA HIS A 298 0.94 5.93 9.89
C HIS A 298 -0.57 5.93 9.57
N PHE A 299 -1.16 4.76 9.30
CA PHE A 299 -2.61 4.62 9.13
C PHE A 299 -3.39 4.87 10.42
N ASP A 300 -2.79 4.68 11.61
CA ASP A 300 -3.46 4.99 12.89
C ASP A 300 -3.57 6.51 13.09
N ASP A 301 -2.63 7.27 12.54
CA ASP A 301 -2.61 8.74 12.62
C ASP A 301 -3.40 9.41 11.48
N THR A 302 -3.61 8.74 10.35
CA THR A 302 -4.25 9.30 9.15
C THR A 302 -5.70 8.86 8.95
N ASP A 303 -6.10 7.71 9.52
CA ASP A 303 -7.44 7.14 9.32
C ASP A 303 -8.46 7.77 10.28
N GLU A 304 -9.59 8.20 9.72
CA GLU A 304 -10.80 8.54 10.47
C GLU A 304 -11.70 7.30 10.55
N ILE A 305 -11.57 6.53 11.65
CA ILE A 305 -12.34 5.29 11.81
C ILE A 305 -13.78 5.61 12.20
N LYS A 306 -14.73 5.28 11.33
CA LYS A 306 -16.17 5.42 11.57
C LYS A 306 -16.63 4.46 12.67
N ASP A 307 -17.64 4.86 13.43
CA ASP A 307 -18.14 4.05 14.55
C ASP A 307 -18.57 2.64 14.13
N VAL A 308 -19.21 2.49 12.96
CA VAL A 308 -19.62 1.20 12.42
C VAL A 308 -18.42 0.28 12.09
N GLU A 309 -17.25 0.87 11.83
CA GLU A 309 -16.02 0.17 11.46
C GLU A 309 -15.14 -0.23 12.63
N ARG A 310 -15.37 0.36 13.84
CA ARG A 310 -14.57 0.06 15.03
C ARG A 310 -14.62 -1.41 15.44
N ASP A 311 -15.75 -2.08 15.14
CA ASP A 311 -15.98 -3.49 15.48
C ASP A 311 -15.61 -4.45 14.33
N LEU A 312 -14.93 -4.01 13.30
CA LEU A 312 -14.54 -4.82 12.15
C LEU A 312 -15.66 -5.77 11.67
N PRO A 313 -16.82 -5.24 11.26
CA PRO A 313 -17.96 -6.08 10.93
C PRO A 313 -17.71 -7.00 9.73
N VAL A 314 -18.39 -8.14 9.71
CA VAL A 314 -18.37 -9.09 8.61
C VAL A 314 -19.19 -8.56 7.44
N LEU A 315 -18.69 -8.79 6.21
CA LEU A 315 -19.31 -8.37 4.97
C LEU A 315 -19.87 -9.56 4.19
N TYR A 316 -20.85 -9.29 3.35
CA TYR A 316 -21.22 -10.14 2.22
C TYR A 316 -21.17 -9.32 0.93
N ASN A 317 -20.48 -9.86 -0.08
CA ASN A 317 -20.44 -9.33 -1.44
C ASN A 317 -20.89 -10.42 -2.41
N GLU A 318 -21.83 -10.13 -3.29
CA GLU A 318 -22.51 -11.14 -4.11
C GLU A 318 -21.74 -11.54 -5.37
N TYR A 319 -20.65 -10.88 -5.72
CA TYR A 319 -19.96 -11.03 -7.00
C TYR A 319 -19.62 -12.48 -7.37
N CYS A 320 -19.01 -13.23 -6.46
CA CYS A 320 -18.65 -14.63 -6.72
C CYS A 320 -19.83 -15.60 -6.75
N TYR A 321 -21.07 -15.11 -6.64
CA TYR A 321 -22.29 -15.85 -6.89
C TYR A 321 -22.88 -15.48 -8.26
N THR A 322 -23.04 -14.19 -8.54
CA THR A 322 -23.79 -13.73 -9.72
C THR A 322 -22.92 -13.51 -10.95
N TRP A 323 -21.63 -13.26 -10.73
CA TRP A 323 -20.65 -12.97 -11.79
C TRP A 323 -21.14 -11.87 -12.75
N GLY A 324 -21.59 -10.72 -12.18
CA GLY A 324 -22.05 -9.57 -12.93
C GLY A 324 -23.53 -9.64 -13.37
N LYS A 325 -24.34 -10.48 -12.71
CA LYS A 325 -25.79 -10.56 -12.92
C LYS A 325 -26.56 -10.49 -11.60
N PRO A 326 -26.47 -9.35 -10.88
CA PRO A 326 -27.03 -9.21 -9.53
C PRO A 326 -28.56 -8.94 -9.57
N GLU A 327 -29.36 -9.93 -9.99
CA GLU A 327 -30.83 -9.81 -10.06
C GLU A 327 -31.44 -9.73 -8.66
N ALA A 328 -32.19 -8.68 -8.36
CA ALA A 328 -32.84 -8.45 -7.06
C ALA A 328 -33.62 -9.68 -6.57
N LYS A 329 -34.44 -10.29 -7.45
CA LYS A 329 -35.25 -11.48 -7.13
C LYS A 329 -34.40 -12.64 -6.61
N THR A 330 -33.23 -12.86 -7.18
CA THR A 330 -32.29 -13.92 -6.77
C THR A 330 -31.63 -13.56 -5.44
N LEU A 331 -31.15 -12.32 -5.31
CA LEU A 331 -30.45 -11.83 -4.14
C LEU A 331 -31.35 -11.77 -2.90
N GLU A 332 -32.60 -11.40 -3.04
CA GLU A 332 -33.57 -11.34 -1.95
C GLU A 332 -33.76 -12.67 -1.23
N THR A 333 -33.60 -13.78 -1.93
CA THR A 333 -33.74 -15.11 -1.33
C THR A 333 -32.67 -15.46 -0.31
N MET A 334 -31.52 -14.77 -0.36
CA MET A 334 -30.36 -15.02 0.52
C MET A 334 -30.29 -14.07 1.72
N LEU A 335 -31.04 -12.96 1.70
CA LEU A 335 -30.96 -11.93 2.75
C LEU A 335 -31.18 -12.49 4.16
N PRO A 336 -32.14 -13.41 4.42
CA PRO A 336 -32.36 -13.97 5.74
C PRO A 336 -31.12 -14.70 6.30
N GLU A 337 -30.51 -15.56 5.48
CA GLU A 337 -29.35 -16.37 5.86
C GLU A 337 -28.12 -15.52 6.08
N ILE A 338 -27.89 -14.54 5.22
CA ILE A 338 -26.75 -13.61 5.33
C ILE A 338 -26.90 -12.75 6.60
N ALA A 339 -28.09 -12.26 6.89
CA ALA A 339 -28.35 -11.53 8.13
C ALA A 339 -28.17 -12.43 9.36
N ALA A 340 -28.61 -13.70 9.30
CA ALA A 340 -28.47 -14.68 10.38
C ALA A 340 -27.01 -15.11 10.64
N LEU A 341 -26.10 -14.92 9.68
CA LEU A 341 -24.65 -15.06 9.86
C LEU A 341 -24.01 -13.84 10.54
N GLY A 342 -24.75 -12.74 10.76
CA GLY A 342 -24.24 -11.54 11.38
C GLY A 342 -23.52 -10.60 10.42
N CYS A 343 -23.68 -10.75 9.10
CA CYS A 343 -23.13 -9.81 8.13
C CYS A 343 -23.75 -8.43 8.30
N LYS A 344 -22.89 -7.41 8.38
CA LYS A 344 -23.31 -6.01 8.55
C LYS A 344 -23.58 -5.32 7.22
N TYR A 345 -22.85 -5.70 6.18
CA TYR A 345 -22.97 -5.14 4.83
C TYR A 345 -23.46 -6.21 3.86
N PHE A 346 -24.33 -5.79 2.95
CA PHE A 346 -24.69 -6.52 1.75
C PHE A 346 -24.31 -5.67 0.55
N VAL A 347 -23.31 -6.10 -0.21
CA VAL A 347 -22.72 -5.33 -1.31
C VAL A 347 -23.18 -5.90 -2.64
N ILE A 348 -23.81 -5.05 -3.46
CA ILE A 348 -24.08 -5.31 -4.88
C ILE A 348 -22.83 -4.89 -5.66
N ASP A 349 -22.18 -5.84 -6.31
CA ASP A 349 -20.96 -5.61 -7.08
C ASP A 349 -21.27 -5.24 -8.54
N ASP A 350 -20.37 -5.43 -9.47
CA ASP A 350 -20.52 -5.13 -10.90
C ASP A 350 -21.79 -5.72 -11.52
N GLY A 351 -22.42 -4.97 -12.44
CA GLY A 351 -23.55 -5.44 -13.26
C GLY A 351 -24.93 -4.93 -12.86
N TRP A 352 -25.07 -4.12 -11.79
CA TRP A 352 -26.37 -3.54 -11.38
C TRP A 352 -26.88 -2.45 -12.32
N PHE A 353 -26.01 -1.87 -13.13
CA PHE A 353 -26.31 -0.81 -14.08
C PHE A 353 -26.68 -1.37 -15.46
N TYR A 354 -27.29 -0.51 -16.28
CA TYR A 354 -27.84 -0.90 -17.57
C TYR A 354 -26.75 -1.25 -18.58
N ASN A 355 -26.89 -2.43 -19.18
CA ASN A 355 -26.07 -2.92 -20.26
C ASN A 355 -26.96 -3.16 -21.50
N VAL A 356 -26.98 -2.22 -22.45
CA VAL A 356 -27.80 -2.30 -23.67
C VAL A 356 -27.17 -3.17 -24.75
N TYR A 357 -25.87 -3.38 -24.67
CA TYR A 357 -25.15 -4.03 -25.76
C TYR A 357 -25.00 -5.54 -25.52
N ASN A 358 -25.91 -6.31 -26.13
CA ASN A 358 -25.85 -7.74 -26.33
C ASN A 358 -24.49 -8.37 -26.01
N ASP A 359 -24.43 -9.21 -24.98
CA ASP A 359 -23.26 -10.01 -24.56
C ASP A 359 -21.94 -9.28 -24.28
N LYS A 360 -21.87 -7.97 -24.43
CA LYS A 360 -20.70 -7.16 -24.07
C LYS A 360 -20.85 -6.64 -22.64
N ARG A 361 -20.17 -7.30 -21.72
CA ARG A 361 -20.35 -7.21 -20.27
C ARG A 361 -19.99 -5.88 -19.62
N TYR A 362 -19.46 -4.88 -20.33
CA TYR A 362 -18.88 -3.70 -19.70
C TYR A 362 -19.32 -2.41 -20.38
N VAL A 363 -20.52 -1.93 -20.05
CA VAL A 363 -20.95 -0.58 -20.40
C VAL A 363 -20.94 0.29 -19.15
N ILE A 364 -19.73 0.50 -18.60
CA ILE A 364 -19.51 1.47 -17.54
C ILE A 364 -19.56 2.89 -18.12
N GLY A 365 -19.93 3.87 -17.28
CA GLY A 365 -19.96 5.28 -17.62
C GLY A 365 -21.33 5.90 -17.52
N ASP A 366 -22.40 5.22 -17.96
CA ASP A 366 -23.76 5.77 -17.98
C ASP A 366 -24.49 5.70 -16.63
N TRP A 367 -24.18 4.72 -15.83
CA TRP A 367 -24.67 4.50 -14.45
C TRP A 367 -26.21 4.54 -14.32
N ASN A 368 -26.93 4.02 -15.30
CA ASN A 368 -28.37 3.85 -15.24
C ASN A 368 -28.70 2.49 -14.63
N VAL A 369 -29.67 2.47 -13.71
CA VAL A 369 -30.12 1.21 -13.06
C VAL A 369 -30.68 0.24 -14.10
N ASN A 370 -30.22 -1.02 -14.05
CA ASN A 370 -30.75 -2.07 -14.91
C ASN A 370 -32.17 -2.46 -14.46
N LYS A 371 -33.18 -2.05 -15.26
CA LYS A 371 -34.58 -2.29 -14.97
C LYS A 371 -35.00 -3.77 -15.06
N GLU A 372 -34.24 -4.58 -15.77
CA GLU A 372 -34.47 -6.02 -15.84
C GLU A 372 -34.12 -6.70 -14.52
N TYR A 373 -33.01 -6.24 -13.89
CA TYR A 373 -32.54 -6.76 -12.60
C TYR A 373 -33.25 -6.09 -11.42
N TYR A 374 -33.57 -4.81 -11.53
CA TYR A 374 -34.21 -3.99 -10.50
C TYR A 374 -35.48 -3.32 -11.04
N PRO A 375 -36.57 -4.07 -11.27
CA PRO A 375 -37.82 -3.52 -11.83
C PRO A 375 -38.46 -2.47 -10.93
N GLU A 376 -38.27 -2.58 -9.60
CA GLU A 376 -38.76 -1.64 -8.58
C GLU A 376 -37.71 -0.60 -8.15
N GLU A 377 -36.67 -0.37 -8.98
CA GLU A 377 -35.52 0.49 -8.70
C GLU A 377 -34.52 -0.10 -7.67
N LEU A 378 -33.26 0.36 -7.75
CA LEU A 378 -32.21 -0.01 -6.82
C LEU A 378 -32.55 0.37 -5.36
N LYS A 379 -33.28 1.48 -5.18
CA LYS A 379 -33.75 1.94 -3.88
C LYS A 379 -34.60 0.89 -3.15
N ALA A 380 -35.54 0.25 -3.84
CA ALA A 380 -36.43 -0.75 -3.25
C ALA A 380 -35.61 -1.95 -2.72
N PHE A 381 -34.61 -2.42 -3.48
CA PHE A 381 -33.71 -3.47 -3.02
C PHE A 381 -32.86 -3.02 -1.82
N ALA A 382 -32.33 -1.81 -1.84
CA ALA A 382 -31.59 -1.24 -0.70
C ALA A 382 -32.46 -1.13 0.57
N ASP A 383 -33.74 -0.73 0.42
CA ASP A 383 -34.72 -0.73 1.53
C ASP A 383 -34.96 -2.16 2.05
N LYS A 384 -35.00 -3.14 1.18
CA LYS A 384 -35.14 -4.54 1.55
C LYS A 384 -33.93 -5.03 2.35
N VAL A 385 -32.69 -4.73 1.93
CA VAL A 385 -31.46 -5.04 2.68
C VAL A 385 -31.53 -4.43 4.08
N ARG A 386 -31.94 -3.16 4.19
CA ARG A 386 -32.09 -2.48 5.49
C ARG A 386 -33.13 -3.14 6.38
N SER A 387 -34.19 -3.71 5.82
CA SER A 387 -35.24 -4.41 6.60
C SER A 387 -34.72 -5.65 7.36
N TYR A 388 -33.56 -6.20 6.93
CA TYR A 388 -32.85 -7.27 7.61
C TYR A 388 -31.74 -6.76 8.55
N GLY A 389 -31.65 -5.45 8.79
CA GLY A 389 -30.65 -4.85 9.70
C GLY A 389 -29.26 -4.68 9.09
N MET A 390 -29.11 -4.95 7.80
CA MET A 390 -27.86 -4.78 7.07
C MET A 390 -27.78 -3.40 6.40
N ILE A 391 -26.55 -2.98 6.09
CA ILE A 391 -26.25 -1.76 5.35
C ILE A 391 -26.09 -2.13 3.87
N PRO A 392 -26.88 -1.51 2.96
CA PRO A 392 -26.73 -1.75 1.53
C PRO A 392 -25.46 -1.12 0.99
N GLY A 393 -24.73 -1.86 0.18
CA GLY A 393 -23.54 -1.43 -0.53
C GLY A 393 -23.70 -1.51 -2.04
N VAL A 394 -22.90 -0.71 -2.76
CA VAL A 394 -22.89 -0.69 -4.23
C VAL A 394 -21.48 -0.52 -4.77
N TRP A 395 -21.20 -1.14 -5.91
CA TRP A 395 -19.95 -1.01 -6.65
C TRP A 395 -20.03 0.10 -7.70
N TYR A 396 -18.92 0.82 -7.89
CA TYR A 396 -18.72 1.78 -8.96
C TYR A 396 -17.29 1.70 -9.53
N GLU A 397 -17.17 1.97 -10.84
CA GLU A 397 -15.93 2.30 -11.54
C GLU A 397 -16.12 3.64 -12.28
N PHE A 398 -16.29 4.72 -11.53
CA PHE A 398 -16.75 6.00 -12.05
C PHE A 398 -15.70 6.79 -12.84
N GLU A 399 -14.43 6.38 -12.84
CA GLU A 399 -13.37 7.00 -13.64
C GLU A 399 -13.33 6.45 -15.07
N GLY A 400 -13.82 5.22 -15.26
CA GLY A 400 -13.82 4.52 -16.54
C GLY A 400 -15.09 4.78 -17.36
N VAL A 401 -14.93 4.73 -18.68
CA VAL A 401 -16.03 4.86 -19.65
C VAL A 401 -15.86 3.82 -20.76
N SER A 402 -16.90 3.00 -20.98
CA SER A 402 -16.93 2.08 -22.12
C SER A 402 -17.08 2.83 -23.45
N GLU A 403 -16.39 2.40 -24.49
CA GLU A 403 -16.57 2.94 -25.86
C GLU A 403 -18.01 2.74 -26.40
N HIS A 404 -18.82 1.91 -25.74
CA HIS A 404 -20.21 1.64 -26.09
C HIS A 404 -21.22 2.43 -25.26
N SER A 405 -20.75 3.29 -24.33
CA SER A 405 -21.62 4.13 -23.48
C SER A 405 -22.13 5.35 -24.24
N ASP A 406 -23.24 5.90 -23.75
CA ASP A 406 -23.77 7.18 -24.24
C ASP A 406 -22.78 8.31 -23.96
N VAL A 407 -22.15 8.32 -22.79
CA VAL A 407 -21.13 9.32 -22.41
C VAL A 407 -19.98 9.35 -23.40
N TYR A 408 -19.44 8.19 -23.79
CA TYR A 408 -18.34 8.14 -24.78
C TYR A 408 -18.75 8.71 -26.14
N ARG A 409 -19.98 8.38 -26.60
CA ARG A 409 -20.51 8.82 -27.90
C ARG A 409 -20.80 10.33 -27.93
N ASP A 410 -21.48 10.82 -26.87
CA ASP A 410 -22.07 12.16 -26.85
C ASP A 410 -21.11 13.22 -26.28
N HIS A 411 -20.12 12.80 -25.48
CA HIS A 411 -19.18 13.68 -24.80
C HIS A 411 -17.72 13.23 -24.97
N PRO A 412 -17.20 13.08 -26.20
CA PRO A 412 -15.80 12.71 -26.44
C PRO A 412 -14.82 13.76 -25.89
N ASP A 413 -15.27 15.00 -25.74
CA ASP A 413 -14.53 16.10 -25.13
C ASP A 413 -14.35 15.97 -23.61
N TRP A 414 -15.09 15.08 -22.93
CA TRP A 414 -14.92 14.79 -21.51
C TRP A 414 -13.80 13.78 -21.22
N LEU A 415 -13.25 13.16 -22.25
CA LEU A 415 -12.33 12.05 -22.11
C LEU A 415 -10.87 12.53 -22.06
N LEU A 416 -10.02 11.78 -21.37
CA LEU A 416 -8.58 11.97 -21.42
C LEU A 416 -8.07 11.69 -22.82
N THR A 417 -7.24 12.62 -23.33
CA THR A 417 -6.56 12.50 -24.62
C THR A 417 -5.05 12.54 -24.45
N ARG A 418 -4.36 11.99 -25.45
CA ARG A 418 -2.92 12.16 -25.65
C ARG A 418 -2.64 12.40 -27.13
N ASP A 419 -1.93 13.48 -27.44
CA ASP A 419 -1.73 13.97 -28.80
C ASP A 419 -3.05 14.11 -29.59
N GLY A 420 -4.09 14.61 -28.91
CA GLY A 420 -5.43 14.81 -29.47
C GLY A 420 -6.23 13.53 -29.72
N LYS A 421 -5.72 12.37 -29.28
CA LYS A 421 -6.42 11.07 -29.42
C LYS A 421 -6.94 10.61 -28.06
N ILE A 422 -8.18 10.12 -28.03
CA ILE A 422 -8.75 9.52 -26.80
C ILE A 422 -7.86 8.36 -26.36
N ILE A 423 -7.52 8.35 -25.06
CA ILE A 423 -6.85 7.23 -24.40
C ILE A 423 -7.90 6.12 -24.22
N ASN A 424 -7.77 5.06 -25.01
CA ASN A 424 -8.68 3.91 -24.97
C ASN A 424 -7.87 2.61 -24.86
N ASN A 425 -8.10 1.86 -23.81
CA ASN A 425 -7.44 0.60 -23.51
C ASN A 425 -8.43 -0.56 -23.64
N GLY A 426 -8.53 -1.13 -24.83
CA GLY A 426 -9.38 -2.29 -25.09
C GLY A 426 -10.89 -2.03 -24.91
N GLY A 427 -11.35 -0.84 -25.34
CA GLY A 427 -12.77 -0.44 -25.26
C GLY A 427 -13.11 0.34 -23.98
N ARG A 428 -12.10 0.66 -23.14
CA ARG A 428 -12.25 1.45 -21.92
C ARG A 428 -11.44 2.75 -22.03
N ALA A 429 -12.15 3.88 -22.01
CA ALA A 429 -11.60 5.23 -21.92
C ALA A 429 -11.72 5.79 -20.50
N PHE A 430 -11.24 7.00 -20.28
CA PHE A 430 -11.17 7.63 -18.95
C PHE A 430 -11.77 9.02 -18.97
N LEU A 431 -12.62 9.35 -18.01
CA LEU A 431 -13.11 10.71 -17.79
C LEU A 431 -12.00 11.63 -17.31
N ASP A 432 -11.97 12.84 -17.82
CA ASP A 432 -11.04 13.88 -17.38
C ASP A 432 -11.60 14.66 -16.19
N PHE A 433 -11.24 14.26 -14.98
CA PHE A 433 -11.72 14.87 -13.73
C PHE A 433 -11.31 16.33 -13.53
N ARG A 434 -10.43 16.87 -14.36
CA ARG A 434 -10.10 18.31 -14.36
C ARG A 434 -11.22 19.16 -14.96
N LYS A 435 -12.26 18.54 -15.54
CA LYS A 435 -13.40 19.20 -16.20
C LYS A 435 -14.60 19.25 -15.26
N GLU A 436 -15.13 20.45 -15.06
CA GLU A 436 -16.28 20.65 -14.15
C GLU A 436 -17.56 19.94 -14.66
N GLU A 437 -17.72 19.81 -15.98
CA GLU A 437 -18.84 19.09 -16.60
C GLU A 437 -18.83 17.60 -16.21
N VAL A 438 -17.65 16.99 -16.16
CA VAL A 438 -17.45 15.61 -15.70
C VAL A 438 -17.83 15.47 -14.23
N LEU A 439 -17.35 16.39 -13.38
CA LEU A 439 -17.68 16.37 -11.95
C LEU A 439 -19.18 16.56 -11.72
N ASN A 440 -19.84 17.47 -12.44
CA ASN A 440 -21.29 17.67 -12.36
C ASN A 440 -22.06 16.42 -12.78
N TYR A 441 -21.63 15.76 -13.85
CA TYR A 441 -22.20 14.48 -14.27
C TYR A 441 -22.09 13.41 -13.17
N LEU A 442 -20.91 13.27 -12.57
CA LEU A 442 -20.68 12.28 -11.54
C LEU A 442 -21.41 12.61 -10.22
N ARG A 443 -21.60 13.88 -9.87
CA ARG A 443 -22.46 14.29 -8.74
C ARG A 443 -23.89 13.77 -8.91
N GLU A 444 -24.43 13.87 -10.12
CA GLU A 444 -25.78 13.36 -10.42
C GLU A 444 -25.83 11.82 -10.41
N LYS A 445 -24.87 11.17 -11.04
CA LYS A 445 -24.90 9.71 -11.26
C LYS A 445 -24.40 8.90 -10.05
N VAL A 446 -23.46 9.43 -9.29
CA VAL A 446 -22.86 8.74 -8.15
C VAL A 446 -23.41 9.29 -6.83
N ILE A 447 -23.12 10.55 -6.50
CA ILE A 447 -23.44 11.10 -5.17
C ILE A 447 -24.95 11.11 -4.94
N LYS A 448 -25.73 11.62 -5.90
CA LYS A 448 -27.18 11.68 -5.76
C LYS A 448 -27.81 10.29 -5.70
N ASN A 449 -27.28 9.31 -6.42
CA ASN A 449 -27.76 7.93 -6.34
C ASN A 449 -27.50 7.31 -4.96
N LEU A 450 -26.29 7.51 -4.40
CA LEU A 450 -25.94 7.06 -3.04
C LEU A 450 -26.93 7.63 -2.00
N VAL A 451 -27.20 8.94 -2.07
CA VAL A 451 -28.14 9.62 -1.17
C VAL A 451 -29.57 9.12 -1.35
N ASN A 452 -30.07 9.08 -2.61
CA ASN A 452 -31.47 8.71 -2.90
C ASN A 452 -31.78 7.25 -2.53
N CYS A 453 -30.82 6.35 -2.72
CA CYS A 453 -30.97 4.93 -2.37
C CYS A 453 -30.62 4.65 -0.90
N GLY A 454 -30.04 5.62 -0.18
CA GLY A 454 -29.58 5.44 1.20
C GLY A 454 -28.48 4.38 1.31
N ILE A 455 -27.54 4.39 0.36
CA ILE A 455 -26.39 3.49 0.34
C ILE A 455 -25.40 3.89 1.44
N GLY A 456 -24.99 2.94 2.24
CA GLY A 456 -24.05 3.16 3.34
C GLY A 456 -22.66 2.51 3.13
N TYR A 457 -22.47 1.83 2.01
CA TYR A 457 -21.17 1.23 1.63
C TYR A 457 -20.95 1.37 0.13
N MET A 458 -19.73 1.74 -0.27
CA MET A 458 -19.38 1.83 -1.69
C MET A 458 -18.01 1.17 -1.92
N LYS A 459 -17.98 0.19 -2.83
CA LYS A 459 -16.74 -0.36 -3.40
C LYS A 459 -16.42 0.44 -4.65
N VAL A 460 -15.26 1.09 -4.66
CA VAL A 460 -14.78 1.85 -5.82
C VAL A 460 -13.68 1.08 -6.50
N ASP A 461 -13.95 0.67 -7.74
CA ASP A 461 -13.02 -0.08 -8.57
C ASP A 461 -12.38 0.79 -9.65
N TYR A 462 -11.27 0.30 -10.20
CA TYR A 462 -10.56 0.92 -11.31
C TYR A 462 -9.75 -0.15 -12.06
N ASN A 463 -10.20 -0.51 -13.27
CA ASN A 463 -9.74 -1.73 -13.95
C ASN A 463 -8.88 -1.47 -15.19
N SER A 464 -8.37 -0.25 -15.39
CA SER A 464 -7.49 0.07 -16.50
C SER A 464 -6.55 1.22 -16.15
N ASN A 465 -5.39 1.29 -16.80
CA ASN A 465 -4.37 2.31 -16.55
C ASN A 465 -4.35 3.32 -17.71
N ALA A 466 -4.52 4.61 -17.44
CA ALA A 466 -4.43 5.67 -18.45
C ALA A 466 -3.02 5.80 -19.07
N GLY A 467 -2.00 5.14 -18.49
CA GLY A 467 -0.65 5.10 -19.02
C GLY A 467 0.19 6.31 -18.62
N PHE A 468 1.23 6.58 -19.42
CA PHE A 468 2.31 7.50 -19.02
C PHE A 468 1.97 8.99 -19.10
N GLY A 469 0.82 9.36 -19.67
CA GLY A 469 0.53 10.79 -19.80
C GLY A 469 -0.79 11.10 -20.50
N ALA A 470 -1.18 12.36 -20.38
CA ALA A 470 -2.34 12.95 -21.03
C ALA A 470 -2.04 14.39 -21.49
N ASP A 471 -2.94 14.93 -22.32
CA ASP A 471 -2.92 16.32 -22.74
C ASP A 471 -3.45 17.25 -21.64
N GLY A 472 -3.27 18.56 -21.82
CA GLY A 472 -3.92 19.60 -21.00
C GLY A 472 -3.06 20.14 -19.85
N ALA A 473 -1.75 19.81 -19.79
CA ALA A 473 -0.78 20.45 -18.91
C ALA A 473 0.55 20.64 -19.64
N GLU A 474 1.54 21.24 -18.99
CA GLU A 474 2.86 21.52 -19.59
C GLU A 474 3.71 20.26 -19.86
N SER A 475 3.34 19.12 -19.26
CA SER A 475 3.92 17.82 -19.56
C SER A 475 2.88 16.71 -19.39
N TYR A 476 3.11 15.58 -20.03
CA TYR A 476 2.23 14.40 -19.92
C TYR A 476 2.09 13.91 -18.49
N GLY A 477 3.19 13.87 -17.75
CA GLY A 477 3.19 13.44 -16.36
C GLY A 477 2.48 14.43 -15.44
N GLU A 478 2.60 15.75 -15.70
CA GLU A 478 1.91 16.78 -14.93
C GLU A 478 0.38 16.71 -15.18
N ALA A 479 -0.04 16.42 -16.40
CA ALA A 479 -1.46 16.22 -16.72
C ALA A 479 -2.08 15.04 -15.96
N ILE A 480 -1.38 13.91 -15.88
CA ILE A 480 -1.83 12.76 -15.07
C ILE A 480 -1.85 13.11 -13.58
N ARG A 481 -0.85 13.83 -13.07
CA ARG A 481 -0.84 14.26 -11.67
C ARG A 481 -2.06 15.13 -11.34
N GLN A 482 -2.32 16.17 -12.16
CA GLN A 482 -3.49 17.05 -11.98
C GLN A 482 -4.81 16.30 -12.08
N HIS A 483 -4.91 15.34 -13.01
CA HIS A 483 -6.08 14.49 -13.14
C HIS A 483 -6.31 13.66 -11.85
N ILE A 484 -5.28 13.00 -11.33
CA ILE A 484 -5.40 12.20 -10.11
C ILE A 484 -5.66 13.08 -8.88
N ASP A 485 -5.09 14.26 -8.78
CA ASP A 485 -5.44 15.21 -7.71
C ASP A 485 -6.94 15.55 -7.73
N ALA A 486 -7.52 15.74 -8.93
CA ALA A 486 -8.95 15.96 -9.07
C ALA A 486 -9.80 14.71 -8.74
N VAL A 487 -9.32 13.50 -9.07
CA VAL A 487 -9.95 12.24 -8.65
C VAL A 487 -9.98 12.15 -7.12
N LEU A 488 -8.84 12.38 -6.44
CA LEU A 488 -8.76 12.36 -4.98
C LEU A 488 -9.70 13.39 -4.34
N ALA A 489 -9.78 14.60 -4.94
CA ALA A 489 -10.71 15.63 -4.48
C ALA A 489 -12.18 15.20 -4.61
N PHE A 490 -12.52 14.45 -5.65
CA PHE A 490 -13.87 13.89 -5.83
C PHE A 490 -14.19 12.80 -4.79
N PHE A 491 -13.24 11.93 -4.43
CA PHE A 491 -13.40 11.00 -3.30
C PHE A 491 -13.70 11.75 -2.00
N GLU A 492 -12.97 12.84 -1.72
CA GLU A 492 -13.23 13.70 -0.55
C GLU A 492 -14.62 14.37 -0.63
N GLU A 493 -15.08 14.74 -1.83
CA GLU A 493 -16.41 15.28 -2.04
C GLU A 493 -17.50 14.24 -1.74
N ILE A 494 -17.31 12.98 -2.16
CA ILE A 494 -18.21 11.86 -1.83
C ILE A 494 -18.29 11.69 -0.31
N LYS A 495 -17.15 11.64 0.39
CA LYS A 495 -17.10 11.51 1.86
C LYS A 495 -17.82 12.65 2.58
N ARG A 496 -17.66 13.89 2.11
CA ARG A 496 -18.39 15.05 2.67
C ARG A 496 -19.88 15.01 2.39
N SER A 497 -20.29 14.52 1.21
CA SER A 497 -21.69 14.45 0.79
C SER A 497 -22.46 13.33 1.49
N VAL A 498 -21.79 12.23 1.83
CA VAL A 498 -22.35 11.08 2.54
C VAL A 498 -21.42 10.68 3.70
N PRO A 499 -21.42 11.41 4.83
CA PRO A 499 -20.42 11.22 5.90
C PRO A 499 -20.41 9.83 6.54
N SER A 500 -21.54 9.12 6.52
CA SER A 500 -21.65 7.75 7.03
C SER A 500 -21.22 6.67 6.05
N LEU A 501 -20.89 7.03 4.80
CA LEU A 501 -20.52 6.07 3.76
C LEU A 501 -19.19 5.40 4.08
N VAL A 502 -19.19 4.08 4.12
CA VAL A 502 -17.98 3.27 4.20
C VAL A 502 -17.43 3.05 2.79
N LEU A 503 -16.16 3.39 2.60
CA LEU A 503 -15.47 3.26 1.31
C LEU A 503 -14.52 2.06 1.31
N GLU A 504 -14.68 1.18 0.33
CA GLU A 504 -13.72 0.15 -0.03
C GLU A 504 -12.95 0.58 -1.28
N ILE A 505 -11.64 0.70 -1.16
CA ILE A 505 -10.74 0.96 -2.30
C ILE A 505 -10.45 -0.36 -3.00
N CYS A 506 -10.81 -0.46 -4.25
CA CYS A 506 -10.49 -1.55 -5.15
C CYS A 506 -9.83 -0.98 -6.42
N SER A 507 -9.04 -1.78 -7.09
CA SER A 507 -8.52 -1.49 -8.42
C SER A 507 -8.03 -2.80 -9.01
N SER A 508 -8.89 -3.56 -9.67
CA SER A 508 -8.61 -4.97 -9.99
C SER A 508 -8.00 -5.70 -8.79
N GLY A 509 -8.64 -5.63 -7.63
CA GLY A 509 -8.04 -5.99 -6.35
C GLY A 509 -7.13 -4.89 -5.81
N GLY A 510 -5.81 -5.08 -5.85
CA GLY A 510 -4.84 -4.25 -5.14
C GLY A 510 -4.02 -3.26 -5.97
N MET A 511 -4.39 -2.91 -7.21
CA MET A 511 -3.55 -2.07 -8.08
C MET A 511 -3.47 -0.59 -7.65
N ARG A 512 -4.19 -0.20 -6.59
CA ARG A 512 -4.10 1.10 -5.88
C ARG A 512 -3.70 0.97 -4.42
N HIS A 513 -3.02 -0.13 -4.04
CA HIS A 513 -2.44 -0.27 -2.72
C HIS A 513 -1.25 0.69 -2.57
N GLU A 514 -1.55 1.93 -2.20
CA GLU A 514 -0.57 2.97 -1.86
C GLU A 514 -1.15 3.89 -0.78
N PRO A 515 -0.33 4.56 0.03
CA PRO A 515 -0.80 5.23 1.25
C PRO A 515 -1.92 6.26 1.05
N ARG A 516 -1.91 7.05 -0.04
CA ARG A 516 -2.89 8.12 -0.24
C ARG A 516 -4.29 7.59 -0.57
N PHE A 517 -4.42 6.62 -1.49
CA PHE A 517 -5.70 5.98 -1.76
C PHE A 517 -6.19 5.17 -0.56
N LEU A 518 -5.30 4.44 0.10
CA LEU A 518 -5.65 3.65 1.28
C LEU A 518 -6.15 4.52 2.44
N SER A 519 -5.63 5.75 2.62
CA SER A 519 -6.11 6.67 3.65
C SER A 519 -7.49 7.28 3.34
N LEU A 520 -7.95 7.27 2.09
CA LEU A 520 -9.30 7.67 1.72
C LEU A 520 -10.34 6.60 2.09
N GLY A 521 -9.97 5.33 1.94
CA GLY A 521 -10.85 4.20 2.21
C GLY A 521 -10.88 3.80 3.68
N ASP A 522 -12.05 3.35 4.14
CA ASP A 522 -12.19 2.68 5.44
C ASP A 522 -11.57 1.28 5.38
N MET A 523 -11.59 0.67 4.19
CA MET A 523 -10.95 -0.60 3.86
C MET A 523 -10.54 -0.66 2.40
N CYS A 524 -9.86 -1.74 2.01
CA CYS A 524 -9.54 -2.06 0.63
C CYS A 524 -9.79 -3.54 0.32
N SER A 525 -10.10 -3.85 -0.93
CA SER A 525 -9.99 -5.23 -1.44
C SER A 525 -8.55 -5.69 -1.32
N PHE A 526 -8.30 -6.87 -0.75
CA PHE A 526 -6.92 -7.35 -0.65
C PHE A 526 -6.35 -7.79 -2.01
N SER A 527 -7.21 -8.37 -2.87
CA SER A 527 -6.87 -8.95 -4.16
C SER A 527 -8.13 -9.45 -4.86
N ASP A 528 -8.04 -9.70 -6.16
CA ASP A 528 -9.02 -10.49 -6.91
C ASP A 528 -8.76 -12.01 -6.82
N ALA A 529 -7.85 -12.47 -5.96
CA ALA A 529 -7.62 -13.89 -5.67
C ALA A 529 -8.78 -14.47 -4.82
N HIS A 530 -9.96 -14.57 -5.41
CA HIS A 530 -11.20 -14.90 -4.71
C HIS A 530 -11.19 -16.30 -4.09
N GLU A 531 -10.73 -17.32 -4.82
CA GLU A 531 -11.09 -18.70 -4.57
C GLU A 531 -9.91 -19.63 -4.33
N ASN A 532 -8.70 -19.25 -4.67
CA ASN A 532 -7.58 -20.16 -4.66
C ASN A 532 -6.72 -20.06 -3.40
N ALA A 533 -5.89 -21.08 -3.21
CA ALA A 533 -4.90 -21.10 -2.13
C ALA A 533 -3.84 -20.00 -2.26
N GLY A 534 -3.64 -19.45 -3.47
CA GLY A 534 -2.77 -18.31 -3.73
C GLY A 534 -3.16 -17.04 -2.99
N GLY A 535 -4.42 -16.91 -2.57
CA GLY A 535 -4.87 -15.81 -1.71
C GLY A 535 -4.23 -15.82 -0.31
N VAL A 536 -3.76 -16.96 0.19
CA VAL A 536 -3.09 -17.05 1.51
C VAL A 536 -1.79 -16.26 1.52
N PRO A 537 -0.80 -16.52 0.65
CA PRO A 537 0.44 -15.75 0.65
C PRO A 537 0.22 -14.28 0.28
N VAL A 538 -0.79 -13.94 -0.54
CA VAL A 538 -1.17 -12.54 -0.82
C VAL A 538 -1.60 -11.85 0.47
N ALA A 539 -2.59 -12.40 1.18
CA ALA A 539 -3.10 -11.82 2.42
C ALA A 539 -1.98 -11.67 3.47
N MET A 540 -1.15 -12.70 3.65
CA MET A 540 -0.05 -12.66 4.62
C MET A 540 1.00 -11.60 4.28
N ASN A 541 1.42 -11.51 3.02
CA ASN A 541 2.45 -10.54 2.62
C ASN A 541 1.98 -9.09 2.71
N LEU A 542 0.69 -8.84 2.44
CA LEU A 542 0.10 -7.51 2.55
C LEU A 542 0.12 -6.95 3.98
N HIS A 543 0.22 -7.80 5.01
CA HIS A 543 0.43 -7.33 6.40
C HIS A 543 1.71 -6.51 6.60
N ARG A 544 2.68 -6.57 5.66
CA ARG A 544 3.89 -5.73 5.69
C ARG A 544 3.64 -4.31 5.20
N PHE A 545 2.48 -4.06 4.60
CA PHE A 545 2.19 -2.77 3.97
C PHE A 545 0.84 -2.18 4.41
N ILE A 546 -0.16 -3.03 4.64
CA ILE A 546 -1.53 -2.61 4.97
C ILE A 546 -1.94 -3.19 6.32
N PRO A 547 -2.45 -2.39 7.26
CA PRO A 547 -3.01 -2.92 8.50
C PRO A 547 -4.15 -3.90 8.21
N PRO A 548 -4.18 -5.09 8.84
CA PRO A 548 -5.22 -6.10 8.58
C PRO A 548 -6.66 -5.61 8.78
N ARG A 549 -6.86 -4.60 9.65
CA ARG A 549 -8.18 -3.97 9.83
C ARG A 549 -8.73 -3.31 8.57
N LYS A 550 -7.87 -2.99 7.61
CA LYS A 550 -8.25 -2.43 6.30
C LYS A 550 -8.38 -3.48 5.19
N LEU A 551 -7.83 -4.68 5.37
CA LEU A 551 -7.84 -5.73 4.35
C LEU A 551 -9.17 -6.48 4.34
N GLN A 552 -10.04 -6.21 3.36
CA GLN A 552 -11.19 -7.04 3.05
C GLN A 552 -10.70 -8.30 2.31
N ILE A 553 -10.95 -9.49 2.87
CA ILE A 553 -10.46 -10.76 2.35
C ILE A 553 -11.63 -11.68 2.02
N TRP A 554 -11.66 -12.16 0.78
CA TRP A 554 -12.71 -13.04 0.27
C TRP A 554 -12.74 -14.38 0.98
N ALA A 555 -13.91 -14.75 1.49
CA ALA A 555 -14.32 -16.08 1.89
C ALA A 555 -15.38 -16.57 0.92
N THR A 556 -14.97 -16.97 -0.28
CA THR A 556 -15.87 -17.44 -1.34
C THR A 556 -16.29 -18.87 -1.05
N ILE A 557 -17.58 -19.09 -0.83
CA ILE A 557 -18.16 -20.42 -0.49
C ILE A 557 -18.83 -21.00 -1.73
N ARG A 558 -18.08 -21.79 -2.48
CA ARG A 558 -18.59 -22.44 -3.70
C ARG A 558 -19.58 -23.57 -3.39
N ASP A 559 -20.37 -23.92 -4.39
CA ASP A 559 -21.37 -25.00 -4.23
C ASP A 559 -20.74 -26.41 -4.15
N ASP A 560 -19.55 -26.56 -4.74
CA ASP A 560 -18.78 -27.81 -4.75
C ASP A 560 -17.82 -27.96 -3.54
N TYR A 561 -17.76 -26.98 -2.63
CA TYR A 561 -16.89 -27.05 -1.46
C TYR A 561 -17.42 -27.98 -0.39
N ASN A 562 -16.55 -28.85 0.10
CA ASN A 562 -16.80 -29.65 1.31
C ASN A 562 -16.48 -28.84 2.59
N ALA A 563 -16.64 -29.44 3.76
CA ALA A 563 -16.44 -28.80 5.05
C ALA A 563 -14.99 -28.29 5.25
N ASP A 564 -13.99 -29.01 4.76
CA ASP A 564 -12.58 -28.67 4.96
C ASP A 564 -12.17 -27.53 4.02
N ASP A 565 -12.70 -27.49 2.78
CA ASP A 565 -12.53 -26.36 1.87
C ASP A 565 -13.12 -25.07 2.46
N VAL A 566 -14.28 -25.16 3.11
CA VAL A 566 -14.92 -24.00 3.78
C VAL A 566 -14.08 -23.53 4.96
N LYS A 567 -13.59 -24.43 5.81
CA LYS A 567 -12.73 -24.08 6.96
C LYS A 567 -11.44 -23.44 6.50
N PHE A 568 -10.77 -23.97 5.47
CA PHE A 568 -9.57 -23.37 4.87
C PHE A 568 -9.84 -21.95 4.38
N THR A 569 -10.92 -21.78 3.61
CA THR A 569 -11.31 -20.49 3.01
C THR A 569 -11.58 -19.44 4.09
N VAL A 570 -12.27 -19.80 5.15
CA VAL A 570 -12.59 -18.88 6.24
C VAL A 570 -11.36 -18.60 7.11
N ALA A 571 -10.50 -19.59 7.37
CA ALA A 571 -9.23 -19.37 8.08
C ALA A 571 -8.35 -18.35 7.34
N LYS A 572 -8.31 -18.40 5.99
CA LYS A 572 -7.66 -17.39 5.15
C LYS A 572 -8.28 -15.99 5.36
N ALA A 573 -9.60 -15.89 5.36
CA ALA A 573 -10.28 -14.60 5.49
C ALA A 573 -10.10 -13.95 6.88
N MET A 574 -9.82 -14.73 7.91
CA MET A 574 -9.49 -14.23 9.25
C MET A 574 -8.12 -13.52 9.35
N LEU A 575 -7.29 -13.60 8.31
CA LEU A 575 -6.07 -12.77 8.21
C LEU A 575 -6.37 -11.27 8.15
N GLY A 576 -7.61 -10.88 7.82
CA GLY A 576 -8.10 -9.51 7.83
C GLY A 576 -9.58 -9.45 8.18
N ARG A 577 -10.36 -8.83 7.31
CA ARG A 577 -11.82 -8.66 7.46
C ARG A 577 -12.54 -9.70 6.61
N ILE A 578 -13.37 -10.50 7.23
CA ILE A 578 -14.12 -11.55 6.53
C ILE A 578 -15.14 -10.92 5.58
N CYS A 579 -15.01 -11.22 4.29
CA CYS A 579 -16.01 -10.95 3.28
C CYS A 579 -16.53 -12.26 2.69
N PHE A 580 -17.71 -12.68 3.10
CA PHE A 580 -18.37 -13.83 2.51
C PHE A 580 -18.83 -13.52 1.09
N SER A 581 -18.78 -14.55 0.22
CA SER A 581 -19.35 -14.50 -1.12
C SER A 581 -19.79 -15.92 -1.54
N GLY A 582 -20.54 -16.00 -2.64
CA GLY A 582 -21.14 -17.25 -3.12
C GLY A 582 -22.60 -17.41 -2.69
N ASN A 583 -23.26 -18.47 -3.16
CA ASN A 583 -24.64 -18.77 -2.80
C ASN A 583 -24.73 -19.30 -1.38
N LEU A 584 -25.14 -18.47 -0.43
CA LEU A 584 -25.32 -18.86 0.97
C LEU A 584 -26.75 -19.30 1.31
N GLY A 585 -27.75 -19.01 0.45
CA GLY A 585 -29.16 -19.27 0.73
C GLY A 585 -29.58 -20.74 0.73
N ASN A 586 -28.79 -21.65 0.18
CA ASN A 586 -29.12 -23.08 0.05
C ASN A 586 -27.98 -24.01 0.49
N LYS A 587 -27.16 -23.57 1.44
CA LYS A 587 -26.05 -24.41 1.94
C LYS A 587 -26.56 -25.47 2.93
N PRO A 588 -25.94 -26.66 2.94
CA PRO A 588 -26.20 -27.67 3.97
C PRO A 588 -25.98 -27.11 5.38
N GLN A 589 -26.77 -27.55 6.36
CA GLN A 589 -26.69 -27.07 7.75
C GLN A 589 -25.27 -27.17 8.31
N LYS A 590 -24.53 -28.24 8.02
CA LYS A 590 -23.13 -28.40 8.43
C LYS A 590 -22.22 -27.22 7.95
N ILE A 591 -22.44 -26.71 6.75
CA ILE A 591 -21.69 -25.58 6.23
C ILE A 591 -22.09 -24.28 6.96
N ILE A 592 -23.39 -24.08 7.15
CA ILE A 592 -23.91 -22.92 7.91
C ILE A 592 -23.35 -22.92 9.34
N ASP A 593 -23.26 -24.09 9.99
CA ASP A 593 -22.71 -24.20 11.34
C ASP A 593 -21.22 -23.81 11.38
N ILE A 594 -20.41 -24.24 10.41
CA ILE A 594 -19.00 -23.81 10.27
C ILE A 594 -18.90 -22.31 10.09
N LEU A 595 -19.75 -21.70 9.24
CA LEU A 595 -19.74 -20.26 9.03
C LEU A 595 -20.10 -19.48 10.32
N LYS A 596 -21.10 -19.95 11.08
CA LYS A 596 -21.46 -19.37 12.39
C LYS A 596 -20.35 -19.52 13.42
N GLU A 597 -19.73 -20.69 13.52
CA GLU A 597 -18.57 -20.94 14.37
C GLU A 597 -17.43 -19.96 14.01
N SER A 598 -17.15 -19.81 12.73
CA SER A 598 -16.08 -18.93 12.24
C SER A 598 -16.32 -17.47 12.62
N VAL A 599 -17.54 -16.95 12.47
CA VAL A 599 -17.89 -15.60 12.89
C VAL A 599 -17.75 -15.45 14.41
N SER A 600 -18.24 -16.43 15.20
CA SER A 600 -18.09 -16.41 16.65
C SER A 600 -16.63 -16.43 17.11
N PHE A 601 -15.77 -17.17 16.41
CA PHE A 601 -14.33 -17.20 16.69
C PHE A 601 -13.65 -15.88 16.27
N TYR A 602 -14.03 -15.34 15.10
CA TYR A 602 -13.51 -14.07 14.59
C TYR A 602 -13.73 -12.90 15.57
N GLU A 603 -14.89 -12.87 16.28
CA GLU A 603 -15.16 -11.86 17.31
C GLU A 603 -14.03 -11.80 18.38
N LYS A 604 -13.42 -12.93 18.71
CA LYS A 604 -12.32 -13.02 19.69
C LYS A 604 -11.01 -12.49 19.15
N LEU A 605 -10.84 -12.50 17.81
CA LEU A 605 -9.63 -12.05 17.10
C LEU A 605 -9.63 -10.54 16.83
N LYS A 606 -10.80 -9.94 16.64
CA LYS A 606 -10.99 -8.54 16.23
C LYS A 606 -10.10 -7.52 16.97
N PRO A 607 -9.98 -7.53 18.31
CA PRO A 607 -9.12 -6.57 19.02
C PRO A 607 -7.64 -6.67 18.61
N THR A 608 -7.16 -7.89 18.34
CA THR A 608 -5.77 -8.12 17.91
C THR A 608 -5.59 -7.81 16.42
N ILE A 609 -6.62 -8.06 15.58
CA ILE A 609 -6.62 -7.66 14.18
C ILE A 609 -6.60 -6.14 14.06
N ALA A 610 -7.43 -5.44 14.85
CA ALA A 610 -7.54 -4.00 14.81
C ALA A 610 -6.25 -3.28 15.24
N ASN A 611 -5.70 -3.64 16.41
CA ASN A 611 -4.70 -2.84 17.11
C ASN A 611 -3.37 -3.55 17.34
N GLY A 612 -3.23 -4.80 16.92
CA GLY A 612 -2.00 -5.58 17.12
C GLY A 612 -0.96 -5.32 16.04
N GLU A 613 0.16 -6.01 16.14
CA GLU A 613 1.24 -5.99 15.16
C GLU A 613 1.59 -7.39 14.66
N THR A 614 1.92 -7.52 13.39
CA THR A 614 2.44 -8.76 12.81
C THR A 614 3.93 -8.85 13.12
N ILE A 615 4.34 -9.91 13.79
CA ILE A 615 5.71 -10.09 14.28
C ILE A 615 6.50 -11.16 13.53
N THR A 616 5.80 -12.05 12.81
CA THR A 616 6.43 -13.12 12.04
C THR A 616 5.59 -13.42 10.81
N ILE A 617 6.23 -13.52 9.66
CA ILE A 617 5.63 -14.04 8.42
C ILE A 617 6.62 -15.03 7.81
N GLU A 618 6.26 -16.32 7.87
CA GLU A 618 7.04 -17.39 7.24
C GLU A 618 6.35 -17.85 5.97
N ASN A 619 7.07 -17.82 4.86
CA ASN A 619 6.53 -18.13 3.55
C ASN A 619 6.30 -19.64 3.33
N GLY A 620 6.87 -20.51 4.16
CA GLY A 620 6.66 -21.95 4.11
C GLY A 620 7.07 -22.62 2.79
N GLY A 621 8.05 -22.03 2.06
CA GLY A 621 8.53 -22.57 0.78
C GLY A 621 7.70 -22.15 -0.45
N ILE A 622 6.69 -21.29 -0.32
CA ILE A 622 5.86 -20.85 -1.44
C ILE A 622 6.69 -19.96 -2.39
N SER A 623 6.82 -20.38 -3.63
CA SER A 623 7.55 -19.65 -4.68
C SER A 623 6.63 -19.09 -5.78
N THR A 624 5.44 -19.68 -5.97
CA THR A 624 4.46 -19.27 -6.97
C THR A 624 3.06 -19.22 -6.37
N TYR A 625 2.21 -18.30 -6.87
CA TYR A 625 0.84 -18.14 -6.37
C TYR A 625 -0.18 -18.91 -7.18
N LEU A 626 0.11 -19.20 -8.46
CA LEU A 626 -0.77 -20.03 -9.29
C LEU A 626 -0.69 -21.53 -8.90
N PHE A 627 0.52 -22.01 -8.65
CA PHE A 627 0.77 -23.38 -8.20
C PHE A 627 1.25 -23.35 -6.75
N THR A 628 0.41 -22.78 -5.90
CA THR A 628 0.74 -22.58 -4.49
C THR A 628 0.94 -23.92 -3.80
N LYS A 629 2.13 -24.10 -3.23
CA LYS A 629 2.49 -25.28 -2.45
C LYS A 629 3.46 -24.85 -1.34
N GLY A 630 3.16 -25.27 -0.11
CA GLY A 630 4.00 -24.97 1.03
C GLY A 630 3.22 -24.87 2.33
N SER A 631 3.92 -24.51 3.40
CA SER A 631 3.35 -24.50 4.75
C SER A 631 3.62 -23.16 5.44
N PRO A 632 2.99 -22.06 4.96
CA PRO A 632 3.21 -20.72 5.51
C PRO A 632 2.51 -20.55 6.85
N TYR A 633 3.06 -19.66 7.69
CA TYR A 633 2.38 -19.22 8.90
C TYR A 633 2.66 -17.74 9.20
N LEU A 634 1.75 -17.14 9.97
CA LEU A 634 1.85 -15.76 10.41
C LEU A 634 1.53 -15.68 11.91
N VAL A 635 2.31 -14.88 12.64
CA VAL A 635 2.04 -14.59 14.06
C VAL A 635 1.79 -13.10 14.23
N ARG A 636 0.62 -12.79 14.83
CA ARG A 636 0.24 -11.43 15.18
C ARG A 636 0.09 -11.29 16.69
N ARG A 637 0.65 -10.24 17.29
CA ARG A 637 0.65 -9.96 18.72
C ARG A 637 -0.30 -8.79 19.03
N SER A 638 -1.12 -8.90 20.07
CA SER A 638 -1.92 -7.78 20.56
C SER A 638 -1.05 -6.61 21.05
N ALA A 639 -1.58 -5.39 21.03
CA ALA A 639 -0.86 -4.19 21.43
C ALA A 639 -0.37 -4.25 22.88
N ASP A 640 -1.13 -4.89 23.79
CA ASP A 640 -0.75 -5.09 25.21
C ASP A 640 0.17 -6.30 25.42
N GLY A 641 0.51 -7.03 24.37
CA GLY A 641 1.34 -8.22 24.40
C GLY A 641 0.74 -9.43 25.10
N LYS A 642 -0.56 -9.38 25.49
CA LYS A 642 -1.20 -10.46 26.25
C LYS A 642 -1.73 -11.58 25.38
N LYS A 643 -2.01 -11.31 24.10
CA LYS A 643 -2.52 -12.32 23.16
C LYS A 643 -1.64 -12.42 21.94
N LYS A 644 -1.63 -13.60 21.34
CA LYS A 644 -1.11 -13.83 19.98
C LYS A 644 -2.14 -14.59 19.17
N ILE A 645 -2.19 -14.30 17.88
CA ILE A 645 -2.92 -15.09 16.89
C ILE A 645 -1.88 -15.75 16.01
N VAL A 646 -2.00 -17.07 15.86
CA VAL A 646 -1.20 -17.84 14.91
C VAL A 646 -2.13 -18.30 13.79
N TYR A 647 -1.83 -17.91 12.57
CA TYR A 647 -2.46 -18.41 11.35
C TYR A 647 -1.49 -19.39 10.69
N ALA A 648 -1.91 -20.62 10.43
CA ALA A 648 -1.05 -21.62 9.82
C ALA A 648 -1.80 -22.36 8.71
N PHE A 649 -1.12 -22.59 7.60
CA PHE A 649 -1.69 -23.23 6.41
C PHE A 649 -0.74 -24.31 5.89
N ALA A 650 -1.29 -25.45 5.47
CA ALA A 650 -0.58 -26.44 4.65
C ALA A 650 -1.31 -26.53 3.30
N ILE A 651 -0.64 -26.15 2.24
CA ILE A 651 -1.21 -26.00 0.90
C ILE A 651 -0.53 -27.02 -0.01
N ASP A 652 -1.32 -27.90 -0.61
CA ASP A 652 -0.82 -29.05 -1.41
C ASP A 652 0.29 -29.81 -0.66
N SER A 653 0.12 -29.93 0.68
CA SER A 653 1.11 -30.50 1.62
C SER A 653 0.37 -31.21 2.75
N GLU A 654 0.39 -32.54 2.73
CA GLU A 654 -0.27 -33.37 3.74
C GLU A 654 0.65 -33.65 4.93
N ASN A 655 0.07 -33.80 6.14
CA ASN A 655 0.77 -34.18 7.37
C ASN A 655 2.02 -33.34 7.65
N HIS A 656 1.95 -32.02 7.44
CA HIS A 656 3.06 -31.12 7.73
C HIS A 656 3.17 -30.83 9.23
N ASP A 657 4.36 -31.00 9.78
CA ASP A 657 4.66 -30.71 11.19
C ASP A 657 5.02 -29.22 11.37
N PHE A 658 4.20 -28.51 12.13
CA PHE A 658 4.44 -27.13 12.52
C PHE A 658 5.18 -27.05 13.85
N SER A 659 6.19 -26.18 13.92
CA SER A 659 6.92 -25.82 15.14
C SER A 659 7.13 -24.31 15.13
N ILE A 660 6.23 -23.58 15.82
CA ILE A 660 6.14 -22.12 15.77
C ILE A 660 6.50 -21.55 17.13
N ASP A 661 7.49 -20.65 17.16
CA ASP A 661 7.89 -19.97 18.39
C ASP A 661 6.74 -19.09 18.91
N CYS A 662 6.27 -19.41 20.09
CA CYS A 662 5.22 -18.66 20.75
C CYS A 662 5.66 -18.07 22.11
N GLY A 663 6.83 -18.48 22.64
CA GLY A 663 7.32 -18.03 23.93
C GLY A 663 6.41 -18.46 25.08
N ASP A 664 6.30 -17.64 26.12
CA ASP A 664 5.53 -17.94 27.33
C ASP A 664 4.03 -17.65 27.16
N TYR A 665 3.37 -18.49 26.34
CA TYR A 665 1.95 -18.43 26.07
C TYR A 665 1.33 -19.83 26.15
N SER A 666 0.01 -19.88 26.35
CA SER A 666 -0.82 -21.09 26.31
C SER A 666 -1.94 -20.96 25.28
N VAL A 667 -2.46 -22.07 24.78
CA VAL A 667 -3.61 -22.07 23.85
C VAL A 667 -4.86 -21.64 24.60
N LEU A 668 -5.52 -20.57 24.14
CA LEU A 668 -6.76 -20.06 24.69
C LEU A 668 -7.98 -20.60 23.95
N ASP A 669 -7.92 -20.58 22.60
CA ASP A 669 -9.01 -21.05 21.75
C ASP A 669 -8.50 -21.32 20.33
N THR A 670 -9.27 -22.08 19.54
CA THR A 670 -8.84 -22.50 18.21
C THR A 670 -9.98 -22.55 17.21
N PHE A 671 -9.68 -22.29 15.94
CA PHE A 671 -10.52 -22.63 14.80
C PHE A 671 -9.78 -23.61 13.89
N ASN A 672 -10.38 -24.78 13.70
CA ASN A 672 -9.86 -25.87 12.87
C ASN A 672 -8.44 -26.37 13.25
N ALA A 673 -8.03 -26.22 14.51
CA ALA A 673 -6.75 -26.77 14.95
C ALA A 673 -6.83 -28.29 15.12
N PRO A 674 -5.74 -29.05 14.79
CA PRO A 674 -5.68 -30.49 15.03
C PRO A 674 -5.73 -30.83 16.52
N GLU A 675 -6.25 -32.03 16.87
CA GLU A 675 -6.34 -32.46 18.26
C GLU A 675 -4.98 -32.59 18.97
N ASN A 676 -3.89 -32.83 18.21
CA ASN A 676 -2.54 -32.92 18.74
C ASN A 676 -1.87 -31.56 18.98
N THR A 677 -2.60 -30.45 18.87
CA THR A 677 -2.07 -29.11 19.09
C THR A 677 -1.72 -28.90 20.56
N HIS A 678 -0.46 -28.61 20.84
CA HIS A 678 0.02 -28.33 22.20
C HIS A 678 1.21 -27.37 22.20
N ILE A 679 1.60 -26.87 23.36
CA ILE A 679 2.81 -26.07 23.55
C ILE A 679 3.81 -26.86 24.37
N ALA A 680 5.04 -26.97 23.86
CA ALA A 680 6.20 -27.53 24.55
C ALA A 680 7.43 -26.64 24.30
N ASP A 681 8.22 -26.37 25.34
CA ASP A 681 9.44 -25.56 25.28
C ASP A 681 9.27 -24.19 24.57
N GLY A 682 8.13 -23.51 24.82
CA GLY A 682 7.80 -22.22 24.21
C GLY A 682 7.45 -22.30 22.73
N LYS A 683 7.23 -23.50 22.18
CA LYS A 683 6.83 -23.69 20.79
C LYS A 683 5.43 -24.30 20.69
N LEU A 684 4.63 -23.77 19.79
CA LEU A 684 3.37 -24.34 19.39
C LEU A 684 3.62 -25.45 18.38
N LEU A 685 3.21 -26.67 18.71
CA LEU A 685 3.45 -27.89 17.96
C LEU A 685 2.14 -28.53 17.52
N PHE A 686 2.02 -28.90 16.25
CA PHE A 686 0.91 -29.69 15.71
C PHE A 686 1.26 -30.22 14.32
N THR A 687 0.54 -31.25 13.87
CA THR A 687 0.65 -31.79 12.52
C THR A 687 -0.64 -31.48 11.76
N SER A 688 -0.55 -30.91 10.55
CA SER A 688 -1.71 -30.68 9.70
C SER A 688 -2.40 -32.00 9.33
N GLY A 689 -3.67 -31.91 8.91
CA GLY A 689 -4.42 -33.10 8.44
C GLY A 689 -3.92 -33.63 7.09
N LYS A 690 -4.70 -34.58 6.53
CA LYS A 690 -4.47 -35.17 5.20
C LYS A 690 -5.19 -34.43 4.08
N GLU A 691 -5.85 -33.32 4.40
CA GLU A 691 -6.55 -32.48 3.45
C GLU A 691 -5.54 -31.87 2.49
N LYS A 692 -5.90 -31.74 1.21
CA LYS A 692 -5.06 -31.11 0.19
C LYS A 692 -4.68 -29.67 0.59
N ASN A 693 -5.63 -28.95 1.19
CA ASN A 693 -5.43 -27.61 1.72
C ASN A 693 -5.97 -27.58 3.15
N PHE A 694 -5.10 -27.32 4.09
CA PHE A 694 -5.42 -27.18 5.50
C PHE A 694 -5.16 -25.74 5.94
N GLY A 695 -6.03 -25.19 6.79
CA GLY A 695 -5.84 -23.89 7.43
C GLY A 695 -6.44 -23.85 8.82
N CYS A 696 -5.69 -23.35 9.78
CA CYS A 696 -6.18 -23.17 11.15
C CYS A 696 -5.78 -21.80 11.71
N VAL A 697 -6.53 -21.37 12.72
CA VAL A 697 -6.24 -20.14 13.48
C VAL A 697 -6.25 -20.49 14.97
N ILE A 698 -5.17 -20.11 15.67
CA ILE A 698 -4.96 -20.43 17.08
C ILE A 698 -4.79 -19.14 17.85
N LEU A 699 -5.65 -18.90 18.82
CA LEU A 699 -5.56 -17.77 19.75
C LEU A 699 -4.78 -18.20 21.00
N LEU A 700 -3.71 -17.50 21.30
CA LEU A 700 -2.85 -17.74 22.45
C LEU A 700 -3.03 -16.63 23.48
N GLN A 701 -2.90 -17.01 24.76
CA GLN A 701 -2.89 -16.10 25.92
C GLN A 701 -1.54 -16.19 26.63
N LYS A 702 -0.94 -15.06 26.98
CA LYS A 702 0.30 -15.02 27.78
C LYS A 702 0.05 -15.63 29.17
N ASN A 703 0.97 -16.46 29.63
CA ASN A 703 0.92 -17.02 30.98
C ASN A 703 1.12 -15.90 32.01
N ASN A 704 0.47 -16.01 33.18
CA ASN A 704 0.56 -15.04 34.25
C ASN A 704 1.91 -15.06 34.96
#